data_f0ce5295ea3f7ba3d134cbc60a554dfc
#
_entry.id   f0ce5295ea3f7ba3d134cbc60a554dfc
#
_cell.length_a   1.000
_cell.length_b   1.000
_cell.length_c   1.000
_cell.angle_alpha   90.00
_cell.angle_beta   90.00
_cell.angle_gamma   90.00
#
_symmetry.space_group_name_H-M   'P 1'
#
loop_
_entity.id
_entity.type
_entity.pdbx_description
1 polymer ?
#
loop_
_entity_poly.entity_id
_entity_poly.type
_entity_poly.pdbx_seq_one_letter_code
_entity_poly.pdbx_strand_id
1 'polypeptide(L)'
;MGVTGTPGDRRGETARAFVGRAPEIQALVAAADDAEQGRPQLVVIVGPSGIGKSALVASALDHLPQFRPIMIRADESESLLDYSVLGQLIGAVPRRQVAGLPLLSAGPPRESARVSVGAELVRVLGDLDLGGPLALIVEDAHWLDVASSYALQFAVRRLSIERALLVVTTRGGSRPVDLAWTRLAEVPSLGRTVQLGPLSVRETGNFALAVRGRALPPAAARRLHEETAGHPLHTRLVLEHSTWQQLVSTTAPLAIPRSLAETVLARLRPLSAQAQDVVVAIAALDAPTSLTTVAAVSRVADTPAAVEEAVAAGLLEERTGPEGRRLAFPHPLLASAALEGVGPTRRQAVHRAALEVVQGDAALRHRVAAAAGPDDALADDLERSAARLEAAGDTALAADRLLAAADAQPGTEASERRFLTGVGLLLTSGDMVRAAALAPRVQACHPGPRRSTILAGLAAFGGQFQEAVQLLASASDEAVALGDARVLAGASLLAAVVKSIAGTGGVEEADDVLANPAAQPEWRRQARALGAICLGLVGRSSEGLARLADLPSAATLLDPDQTLLIAARGTLRLFSGDEVEALEDLQAAEIAMRRGHSLTGFAPVVLALLAEAELSHGSWDDAAVHAGLAVTVAEAENRGGAMCVTHAVAGRVHAERGNWAEADSSVKTARLWSDFIPSPANRFYAATAAASLARAHGDPQATIDALDLISDESPFRRDEARVWRADALLSIGRADEADRLAATVAAGRSSVALQAQLVRAEAALARSDLAAARRILTPLVDAVPTTQAFLRSRVDLARGTLLLASRPDGGGQAALQRAYSTFMALGARPWAERCQQILKQRGRSTDWRYRPSELSERERQVAHLVASGLSNAETAARLYVSRKAVEFHLTNVYLKLGISNRRALASELAATRMAPVRSGN
;
A
#
# COMPACT_ATOMS: atom_id res chain seq x y z
N MET A 1 40.80 32.25 23.92
CA MET A 1 39.85 33.35 23.92
C MET A 1 38.72 32.93 22.98
N GLY A 2 37.64 32.58 23.58
CA GLY A 2 36.46 32.14 22.90
C GLY A 2 35.60 33.25 22.34
N VAL A 3 34.86 32.92 21.31
CA VAL A 3 33.57 33.59 21.03
C VAL A 3 32.58 32.50 20.67
N THR A 4 31.75 32.20 21.67
CA THR A 4 30.51 31.48 21.51
C THR A 4 29.49 32.44 20.91
N GLY A 5 29.11 32.23 19.65
CA GLY A 5 27.95 32.88 19.01
C GLY A 5 26.77 31.95 18.98
N THR A 6 25.80 32.17 19.86
CA THR A 6 24.45 31.65 19.87
C THR A 6 23.73 32.02 18.56
N PRO A 7 22.93 31.12 17.96
CA PRO A 7 22.03 31.45 16.84
C PRO A 7 20.77 32.11 17.42
N GLY A 8 20.87 33.42 17.66
CA GLY A 8 19.74 34.25 18.03
C GLY A 8 19.44 35.26 16.93
N ASP A 9 18.17 35.38 16.63
CA ASP A 9 17.55 36.51 15.94
C ASP A 9 17.64 36.58 14.40
N ARG A 10 16.83 35.73 13.73
CA ARG A 10 16.20 36.09 12.46
C ARG A 10 14.67 36.25 12.62
N ARG A 11 14.26 36.98 13.66
CA ARG A 11 12.88 37.48 13.82
C ARG A 11 12.81 38.91 13.32
N GLY A 12 12.94 39.11 12.03
CA GLY A 12 12.92 40.48 11.53
C GLY A 12 12.89 40.57 10.01
N GLU A 13 11.93 39.83 9.36
CA GLU A 13 11.49 40.18 8.00
C GLU A 13 10.13 39.63 7.77
N THR A 14 9.13 40.53 7.74
CA THR A 14 7.72 40.34 7.37
C THR A 14 7.06 39.09 7.99
N ALA A 15 6.52 39.23 9.18
CA ALA A 15 5.47 38.35 9.69
C ALA A 15 4.40 38.23 8.58
N ARG A 16 4.37 37.10 7.86
CA ARG A 16 3.38 36.84 6.82
C ARG A 16 2.04 36.93 7.51
N ALA A 17 1.25 37.96 7.18
CA ALA A 17 -0.05 38.18 7.74
C ALA A 17 -0.91 36.94 7.54
N PHE A 18 -1.11 36.16 8.60
CA PHE A 18 -2.03 35.02 8.62
C PHE A 18 -3.31 35.47 9.35
N VAL A 19 -4.45 35.27 8.72
CA VAL A 19 -5.73 35.78 9.24
C VAL A 19 -6.83 34.72 9.05
N GLY A 20 -7.67 34.58 10.08
CA GLY A 20 -8.75 33.62 10.09
C GLY A 20 -8.28 32.21 10.40
N ARG A 21 -9.03 31.23 9.96
CA ARG A 21 -8.71 29.80 10.06
C ARG A 21 -8.62 29.26 11.50
N ALA A 22 -9.29 29.88 12.44
CA ALA A 22 -9.26 29.45 13.84
C ALA A 22 -9.78 28.00 14.03
N PRO A 23 -10.86 27.55 13.36
CA PRO A 23 -11.30 26.17 13.45
C PRO A 23 -10.29 25.18 12.90
N GLU A 24 -9.62 25.51 11.79
CA GLU A 24 -8.63 24.65 11.17
C GLU A 24 -7.35 24.54 12.01
N ILE A 25 -6.89 25.65 12.62
CA ILE A 25 -5.78 25.64 13.59
C ILE A 25 -6.16 24.77 14.80
N GLN A 26 -7.36 24.94 15.36
CA GLN A 26 -7.81 24.12 16.48
C GLN A 26 -7.85 22.63 16.13
N ALA A 27 -8.26 22.27 14.92
CA ALA A 27 -8.25 20.88 14.49
C ALA A 27 -6.83 20.28 14.43
N LEU A 28 -5.83 21.08 14.01
CA LEU A 28 -4.41 20.68 14.01
C LEU A 28 -3.86 20.57 15.42
N VAL A 29 -4.18 21.52 16.30
CA VAL A 29 -3.75 21.50 17.70
C VAL A 29 -4.35 20.30 18.43
N ALA A 30 -5.65 20.03 18.26
CA ALA A 30 -6.30 18.86 18.84
C ALA A 30 -5.70 17.52 18.34
N ALA A 31 -5.28 17.46 17.07
CA ALA A 31 -4.57 16.29 16.57
C ALA A 31 -3.16 16.17 17.18
N ALA A 32 -2.49 17.29 17.42
CA ALA A 32 -1.19 17.31 18.07
C ALA A 32 -1.30 16.86 19.55
N ASP A 33 -2.32 17.30 20.28
CA ASP A 33 -2.59 16.87 21.65
C ASP A 33 -2.81 15.35 21.73
N ASP A 34 -3.57 14.79 20.78
CA ASP A 34 -3.74 13.34 20.66
C ASP A 34 -2.40 12.64 20.39
N ALA A 35 -1.61 13.18 19.46
CA ALA A 35 -0.30 12.63 19.11
C ALA A 35 0.68 12.69 20.29
N GLU A 36 0.71 13.77 21.06
CA GLU A 36 1.56 13.93 22.24
C GLU A 36 1.26 12.88 23.32
N GLN A 37 -0.01 12.46 23.41
CA GLN A 37 -0.44 11.38 24.30
C GLN A 37 -0.11 9.98 23.81
N GLY A 38 0.67 9.84 22.74
CA GLY A 38 1.03 8.56 22.14
C GLY A 38 -0.08 7.95 21.30
N ARG A 39 -0.95 8.75 20.73
CA ARG A 39 -1.96 8.37 19.73
C ARG A 39 -1.58 9.04 18.40
N PRO A 40 -0.78 8.41 17.55
CA PRO A 40 -0.33 8.99 16.27
C PRO A 40 -1.50 9.54 15.46
N GLN A 41 -1.34 10.70 14.86
CA GLN A 41 -2.41 11.38 14.12
C GLN A 41 -1.97 11.77 12.71
N LEU A 42 -2.88 11.60 11.76
CA LEU A 42 -2.77 12.08 10.39
C LEU A 42 -3.76 13.23 10.16
N VAL A 43 -3.29 14.37 9.68
CA VAL A 43 -4.14 15.46 9.23
C VAL A 43 -3.90 15.70 7.74
N VAL A 44 -4.93 15.52 6.92
CA VAL A 44 -4.88 15.81 5.48
C VAL A 44 -5.57 17.13 5.22
N ILE A 45 -4.80 18.13 4.77
CA ILE A 45 -5.28 19.46 4.43
C ILE A 45 -5.55 19.51 2.93
N VAL A 46 -6.81 19.64 2.57
CA VAL A 46 -7.26 19.65 1.17
C VAL A 46 -7.69 21.06 0.75
N GLY A 47 -7.28 21.50 -0.42
CA GLY A 47 -7.73 22.78 -0.96
C GLY A 47 -6.96 23.22 -2.20
N PRO A 48 -7.51 24.12 -3.02
CA PRO A 48 -6.88 24.56 -4.27
C PRO A 48 -5.52 25.23 -4.04
N SER A 49 -4.77 25.41 -5.12
CA SER A 49 -3.48 26.10 -5.09
C SER A 49 -3.67 27.55 -4.59
N GLY A 50 -2.78 28.05 -3.73
CA GLY A 50 -2.83 29.40 -3.22
C GLY A 50 -3.89 29.69 -2.14
N ILE A 51 -4.66 28.70 -1.70
CA ILE A 51 -5.71 28.85 -0.66
C ILE A 51 -5.14 29.01 0.76
N GLY A 52 -3.82 28.84 0.93
CA GLY A 52 -3.15 29.04 2.20
C GLY A 52 -2.81 27.79 2.98
N LYS A 53 -2.71 26.61 2.37
CA LYS A 53 -2.35 25.34 3.04
C LYS A 53 -1.03 25.42 3.81
N SER A 54 0.04 25.79 3.15
CA SER A 54 1.37 25.92 3.79
C SER A 54 1.41 27.04 4.84
N ALA A 55 0.64 28.12 4.66
CA ALA A 55 0.52 29.18 5.65
C ALA A 55 -0.24 28.71 6.92
N LEU A 56 -1.26 27.85 6.75
CA LEU A 56 -1.96 27.22 7.87
C LEU A 56 -1.02 26.30 8.66
N VAL A 57 -0.25 25.47 7.97
CA VAL A 57 0.74 24.59 8.60
C VAL A 57 1.77 25.38 9.39
N ALA A 58 2.35 26.42 8.78
CA ALA A 58 3.32 27.27 9.45
C ALA A 58 2.72 27.94 10.70
N SER A 59 1.51 28.51 10.59
CA SER A 59 0.82 29.11 11.72
C SER A 59 0.46 28.10 12.82
N ALA A 60 0.07 26.88 12.46
CA ALA A 60 -0.21 25.83 13.44
C ALA A 60 1.06 25.39 14.18
N LEU A 61 2.19 25.29 13.51
CA LEU A 61 3.49 24.94 14.13
C LEU A 61 3.95 25.96 15.18
N ASP A 62 3.59 27.23 15.04
CA ASP A 62 3.85 28.26 16.08
C ASP A 62 3.12 27.94 17.39
N HIS A 63 2.04 27.18 17.34
CA HIS A 63 1.27 26.73 18.53
C HIS A 63 1.76 25.37 19.06
N LEU A 64 2.73 24.72 18.41
CA LEU A 64 3.22 23.38 18.71
C LEU A 64 4.74 23.36 18.98
N PRO A 65 5.25 24.21 19.92
CA PRO A 65 6.70 24.34 20.14
C PRO A 65 7.35 23.07 20.69
N GLN A 66 6.59 22.14 21.26
CA GLN A 66 7.05 20.85 21.76
C GLN A 66 7.33 19.85 20.64
N PHE A 67 6.73 20.02 19.46
CA PHE A 67 6.96 19.14 18.33
C PHE A 67 8.21 19.54 17.54
N ARG A 68 9.00 18.54 17.14
CA ARG A 68 10.11 18.72 16.21
C ARG A 68 9.60 18.63 14.78
N PRO A 69 9.57 19.73 13.99
CA PRO A 69 9.08 19.66 12.63
C PRO A 69 10.17 19.08 11.70
N ILE A 70 9.74 18.16 10.83
CA ILE A 70 10.47 17.73 9.64
C ILE A 70 9.58 18.03 8.46
N MET A 71 10.05 18.93 7.58
CA MET A 71 9.31 19.34 6.39
C MET A 71 9.92 18.67 5.17
N ILE A 72 9.09 18.01 4.40
CA ILE A 72 9.42 17.44 3.09
C ILE A 72 8.42 17.98 2.07
N ARG A 73 8.91 18.28 0.88
CA ARG A 73 8.08 18.86 -0.18
C ARG A 73 8.15 17.96 -1.41
N ALA A 74 7.01 17.55 -1.89
CA ALA A 74 6.91 16.85 -3.16
C ALA A 74 6.94 17.86 -4.31
N ASP A 75 7.61 17.50 -5.39
CA ASP A 75 7.80 18.32 -6.59
C ASP A 75 7.29 17.57 -7.84
N GLU A 76 6.70 18.31 -8.76
CA GLU A 76 6.19 17.73 -10.02
C GLU A 76 7.29 17.06 -10.83
N SER A 77 8.50 17.65 -10.86
CA SER A 77 9.65 17.12 -11.59
C SER A 77 10.21 15.84 -11.00
N GLU A 78 9.99 15.60 -9.69
CA GLU A 78 10.45 14.42 -8.97
C GLU A 78 9.37 13.35 -8.83
N SER A 79 8.14 13.63 -9.26
CA SER A 79 6.98 12.72 -9.07
C SER A 79 7.12 11.36 -9.77
N LEU A 80 8.06 11.24 -10.70
CA LEU A 80 8.41 10.02 -11.42
C LEU A 80 9.68 9.34 -10.90
N LEU A 81 10.36 9.94 -9.91
CA LEU A 81 11.58 9.40 -9.30
C LEU A 81 11.21 8.65 -8.02
N ASP A 82 11.22 7.33 -8.06
CA ASP A 82 10.92 6.50 -6.89
C ASP A 82 11.77 6.90 -5.69
N TYR A 83 11.10 7.08 -4.56
CA TYR A 83 11.69 7.45 -3.27
C TYR A 83 12.38 8.82 -3.19
N SER A 84 12.14 9.73 -4.15
CA SER A 84 12.74 11.07 -4.13
C SER A 84 12.43 11.82 -2.84
N VAL A 85 11.18 11.78 -2.41
CA VAL A 85 10.70 12.47 -1.20
C VAL A 85 11.21 11.78 0.07
N LEU A 86 11.34 10.46 0.09
CA LEU A 86 12.00 9.76 1.20
C LEU A 86 13.49 10.11 1.30
N GLY A 87 14.16 10.40 0.19
CA GLY A 87 15.53 10.90 0.18
C GLY A 87 15.66 12.21 0.96
N GLN A 88 14.71 13.13 0.84
CA GLN A 88 14.67 14.38 1.64
C GLN A 88 14.50 14.07 3.13
N LEU A 89 13.59 13.16 3.49
CA LEU A 89 13.37 12.75 4.88
C LEU A 89 14.64 12.16 5.48
N ILE A 90 15.29 11.25 4.78
CA ILE A 90 16.53 10.60 5.23
C ILE A 90 17.67 11.61 5.38
N GLY A 91 17.76 12.59 4.46
CA GLY A 91 18.72 13.67 4.56
C GLY A 91 18.52 14.59 5.78
N ALA A 92 17.29 14.70 6.28
CA ALA A 92 16.94 15.46 7.48
C ALA A 92 17.15 14.67 8.80
N VAL A 93 17.41 13.36 8.71
CA VAL A 93 17.57 12.46 9.87
C VAL A 93 19.06 12.23 10.17
N PRO A 94 19.49 12.20 11.46
CA PRO A 94 20.86 11.89 11.82
C PRO A 94 21.32 10.52 11.27
N ARG A 95 22.48 10.49 10.61
CA ARG A 95 23.03 9.27 9.96
C ARG A 95 23.06 8.03 10.86
N ARG A 96 23.24 8.19 12.17
CA ARG A 96 23.23 7.10 13.15
C ARG A 96 21.89 6.37 13.23
N GLN A 97 20.79 7.03 12.92
CA GLN A 97 19.44 6.45 12.95
C GLN A 97 19.10 5.69 11.65
N VAL A 98 19.84 5.95 10.59
CA VAL A 98 19.67 5.32 9.28
C VAL A 98 20.74 4.24 9.02
N ALA A 99 21.88 4.26 9.73
CA ALA A 99 23.02 3.40 9.45
C ALA A 99 22.79 1.89 9.56
N GLY A 100 21.72 1.44 10.22
CA GLY A 100 21.34 0.03 10.32
C GLY A 100 20.22 -0.39 9.37
N LEU A 101 19.88 0.43 8.37
CA LEU A 101 18.74 0.26 7.50
C LEU A 101 19.23 0.14 6.04
N PRO A 102 19.43 -1.10 5.55
CA PRO A 102 20.12 -1.34 4.28
C PRO A 102 19.42 -0.69 3.07
N LEU A 103 18.08 -0.67 3.04
CA LEU A 103 17.32 -0.15 1.91
C LEU A 103 17.27 1.38 1.88
N LEU A 104 17.23 2.02 3.05
CA LEU A 104 17.24 3.47 3.17
C LEU A 104 18.64 4.08 3.10
N SER A 105 19.70 3.29 3.38
CA SER A 105 21.09 3.77 3.39
C SER A 105 21.85 3.53 2.07
N ALA A 106 21.42 2.57 1.25
CA ALA A 106 22.14 2.12 0.05
C ALA A 106 21.72 2.83 -1.26
N GLY A 107 20.81 3.80 -1.20
CA GLY A 107 20.22 4.47 -2.38
C GLY A 107 18.82 3.96 -2.70
N PRO A 108 18.18 4.46 -3.78
CA PRO A 108 16.79 4.13 -4.06
C PRO A 108 16.62 2.61 -4.26
N PRO A 109 15.80 1.96 -3.43
CA PRO A 109 15.57 0.53 -3.53
C PRO A 109 14.72 0.22 -4.75
N ARG A 110 14.84 -1.00 -5.26
CA ARG A 110 14.04 -1.48 -6.38
C ARG A 110 12.54 -1.49 -6.03
N GLU A 111 11.68 -1.40 -7.00
CA GLU A 111 10.21 -1.37 -6.87
C GLU A 111 9.65 -2.51 -5.99
N SER A 112 10.30 -3.67 -6.00
CA SER A 112 9.98 -4.85 -5.16
C SER A 112 10.19 -4.65 -3.66
N ALA A 113 10.85 -3.58 -3.22
CA ALA A 113 11.21 -3.36 -1.81
C ALA A 113 10.26 -2.41 -1.06
N ARG A 114 9.13 -2.00 -1.64
CA ARG A 114 8.22 -0.97 -1.08
C ARG A 114 7.77 -1.26 0.35
N VAL A 115 7.40 -2.51 0.65
CA VAL A 115 6.99 -2.93 1.99
C VAL A 115 8.15 -2.84 2.98
N SER A 116 9.33 -3.31 2.55
CA SER A 116 10.53 -3.31 3.38
C SER A 116 11.01 -1.89 3.67
N VAL A 117 10.92 -0.99 2.69
CA VAL A 117 11.20 0.46 2.87
C VAL A 117 10.20 1.07 3.86
N GLY A 118 8.91 0.76 3.73
CA GLY A 118 7.90 1.21 4.69
C GLY A 118 8.18 0.72 6.11
N ALA A 119 8.62 -0.54 6.27
CA ALA A 119 9.00 -1.10 7.57
C ALA A 119 10.25 -0.42 8.16
N GLU A 120 11.26 -0.14 7.32
CA GLU A 120 12.42 0.64 7.76
C GLU A 120 12.02 2.06 8.17
N LEU A 121 11.08 2.67 7.45
CA LEU A 121 10.56 4.00 7.78
C LEU A 121 9.81 4.01 9.13
N VAL A 122 9.02 2.98 9.46
CA VAL A 122 8.41 2.84 10.80
C VAL A 122 9.49 2.87 11.90
N ARG A 123 10.60 2.17 11.68
CA ARG A 123 11.72 2.16 12.65
C ARG A 123 12.37 3.54 12.77
N VAL A 124 12.60 4.23 11.65
CA VAL A 124 13.14 5.60 11.66
C VAL A 124 12.23 6.54 12.44
N LEU A 125 10.92 6.54 12.16
CA LEU A 125 9.96 7.40 12.85
C LEU A 125 9.88 7.10 14.35
N GLY A 126 9.92 5.82 14.74
CA GLY A 126 9.98 5.41 16.14
C GLY A 126 11.27 5.84 16.86
N ASP A 127 12.42 5.75 16.18
CA ASP A 127 13.70 6.21 16.73
C ASP A 127 13.77 7.76 16.82
N LEU A 128 13.09 8.46 15.91
CA LEU A 128 12.97 9.93 15.96
C LEU A 128 12.13 10.40 17.16
N ASP A 129 11.07 9.69 17.50
CA ASP A 129 10.22 10.02 18.66
C ASP A 129 10.95 9.84 20.01
N LEU A 130 12.02 9.05 20.09
CA LEU A 130 12.88 9.02 21.29
C LEU A 130 13.49 10.38 21.64
N GLY A 131 13.65 11.26 20.64
CA GLY A 131 14.15 12.63 20.82
C GLY A 131 13.08 13.68 21.13
N GLY A 132 11.81 13.29 21.24
CA GLY A 132 10.65 14.16 21.48
C GLY A 132 9.56 13.99 20.41
N PRO A 133 8.36 14.58 20.62
CA PRO A 133 7.27 14.52 19.68
C PRO A 133 7.66 15.00 18.28
N LEU A 134 7.20 14.30 17.24
CA LEU A 134 7.55 14.56 15.85
C LEU A 134 6.36 15.14 15.09
N ALA A 135 6.57 16.24 14.37
CA ALA A 135 5.66 16.73 13.33
C ALA A 135 6.28 16.50 11.95
N LEU A 136 5.81 15.51 11.21
CA LEU A 136 6.22 15.25 9.84
C LEU A 136 5.24 15.94 8.89
N ILE A 137 5.74 16.93 8.14
CA ILE A 137 4.93 17.70 7.20
C ILE A 137 5.28 17.28 5.77
N VAL A 138 4.29 16.84 5.02
CA VAL A 138 4.39 16.49 3.61
C VAL A 138 3.64 17.55 2.80
N GLU A 139 4.36 18.47 2.20
CA GLU A 139 3.76 19.49 1.35
C GLU A 139 3.57 19.01 -0.08
N ASP A 140 2.45 19.44 -0.68
CA ASP A 140 2.08 19.17 -2.07
C ASP A 140 2.06 17.67 -2.43
N ALA A 141 1.49 16.84 -1.54
CA ALA A 141 1.46 15.37 -1.66
C ALA A 141 0.86 14.84 -2.98
N HIS A 142 0.13 15.67 -3.73
CA HIS A 142 -0.34 15.33 -5.08
C HIS A 142 0.81 15.16 -6.10
N TRP A 143 2.03 15.59 -5.77
CA TRP A 143 3.26 15.37 -6.52
C TRP A 143 4.16 14.28 -5.94
N LEU A 144 3.72 13.58 -4.88
CA LEU A 144 4.48 12.46 -4.34
C LEU A 144 4.67 11.38 -5.42
N ASP A 145 5.88 10.88 -5.51
CA ASP A 145 6.13 9.62 -6.20
C ASP A 145 5.38 8.47 -5.50
N VAL A 146 4.97 7.49 -6.29
CA VAL A 146 4.12 6.39 -5.80
C VAL A 146 4.81 5.59 -4.70
N ALA A 147 6.11 5.37 -4.80
CA ALA A 147 6.88 4.57 -3.84
C ALA A 147 7.03 5.27 -2.49
N SER A 148 7.35 6.59 -2.49
CA SER A 148 7.36 7.40 -1.26
C SER A 148 5.99 7.49 -0.61
N SER A 149 4.94 7.73 -1.41
CA SER A 149 3.56 7.79 -0.91
C SER A 149 3.17 6.48 -0.23
N TYR A 150 3.46 5.36 -0.86
CA TYR A 150 3.22 4.03 -0.30
C TYR A 150 3.95 3.81 1.03
N ALA A 151 5.26 4.07 1.06
CA ALA A 151 6.06 3.85 2.26
C ALA A 151 5.60 4.71 3.45
N LEU A 152 5.23 5.98 3.19
CA LEU A 152 4.68 6.87 4.21
C LEU A 152 3.32 6.39 4.71
N GLN A 153 2.39 6.02 3.83
CA GLN A 153 1.08 5.48 4.22
C GLN A 153 1.21 4.16 5.00
N PHE A 154 2.12 3.29 4.55
CA PHE A 154 2.44 2.06 5.26
C PHE A 154 2.92 2.34 6.69
N ALA A 155 3.83 3.31 6.84
CA ALA A 155 4.36 3.69 8.14
C ALA A 155 3.26 4.26 9.05
N VAL A 156 2.47 5.20 8.55
CA VAL A 156 1.38 5.84 9.33
C VAL A 156 0.39 4.82 9.89
N ARG A 157 -0.01 3.82 9.09
CA ARG A 157 -0.92 2.76 9.55
C ARG A 157 -0.34 1.87 10.66
N ARG A 158 0.97 1.91 10.88
CA ARG A 158 1.68 1.04 11.83
C ARG A 158 2.25 1.76 13.04
N LEU A 159 2.24 3.07 13.03
CA LEU A 159 2.46 3.85 14.24
C LEU A 159 1.31 3.55 15.23
N SER A 160 1.63 3.33 16.49
CA SER A 160 0.65 2.90 17.49
C SER A 160 0.75 3.64 18.83
N ILE A 161 1.96 4.08 19.17
CA ILE A 161 2.26 4.76 20.44
C ILE A 161 3.27 5.90 20.26
N GLU A 162 3.73 6.08 19.04
CA GLU A 162 4.68 7.15 18.71
C GLU A 162 3.98 8.50 18.81
N ARG A 163 4.68 9.48 19.40
CA ARG A 163 4.18 10.86 19.49
C ARG A 163 4.44 11.57 18.16
N ALA A 164 3.69 11.14 17.15
CA ALA A 164 3.86 11.56 15.77
C ALA A 164 2.56 12.22 15.24
N LEU A 165 2.72 13.44 14.76
CA LEU A 165 1.72 14.16 13.98
C LEU A 165 2.20 14.19 12.52
N LEU A 166 1.46 13.57 11.61
CA LEU A 166 1.69 13.70 10.18
C LEU A 166 0.70 14.69 9.59
N VAL A 167 1.19 15.72 8.94
CA VAL A 167 0.39 16.71 8.21
C VAL A 167 0.69 16.61 6.73
N VAL A 168 -0.34 16.31 5.95
CA VAL A 168 -0.24 16.14 4.50
C VAL A 168 -1.05 17.23 3.82
N THR A 169 -0.44 18.01 2.92
CA THR A 169 -1.20 18.98 2.12
C THR A 169 -1.39 18.50 0.70
N THR A 170 -2.62 18.62 0.19
CA THR A 170 -2.96 18.22 -1.18
C THR A 170 -3.95 19.18 -1.83
N ARG A 171 -4.07 19.14 -3.15
CA ARG A 171 -5.07 19.94 -3.88
C ARG A 171 -6.48 19.35 -3.80
N GLY A 172 -6.55 18.05 -3.51
CA GLY A 172 -7.79 17.29 -3.65
C GLY A 172 -8.12 17.07 -5.12
N GLY A 173 -8.12 15.85 -5.56
CA GLY A 173 -8.37 15.50 -6.95
C GLY A 173 -8.67 14.02 -7.10
N SER A 174 -8.88 13.60 -8.34
CA SER A 174 -9.13 12.20 -8.71
C SER A 174 -7.84 11.38 -8.85
N ARG A 175 -6.67 11.95 -8.57
CA ARG A 175 -5.42 11.19 -8.62
C ARG A 175 -5.40 10.11 -7.54
N PRO A 176 -4.94 8.89 -7.84
CA PRO A 176 -4.90 7.78 -6.87
C PRO A 176 -4.17 8.13 -5.57
N VAL A 177 -3.07 8.90 -5.66
CA VAL A 177 -2.29 9.35 -4.49
C VAL A 177 -3.12 10.23 -3.55
N ASP A 178 -3.89 11.20 -4.10
CA ASP A 178 -4.75 12.09 -3.31
C ASP A 178 -5.88 11.31 -2.62
N LEU A 179 -6.52 10.41 -3.37
CA LEU A 179 -7.60 9.56 -2.84
C LEU A 179 -7.10 8.61 -1.75
N ALA A 180 -5.88 8.10 -1.85
CA ALA A 180 -5.32 7.22 -0.85
C ALA A 180 -5.07 7.95 0.48
N TRP A 181 -4.58 9.20 0.44
CA TRP A 181 -4.38 10.02 1.64
C TRP A 181 -5.70 10.42 2.30
N THR A 182 -6.70 10.85 1.52
CA THR A 182 -8.01 11.22 2.06
C THR A 182 -8.73 10.03 2.68
N ARG A 183 -8.71 8.85 2.04
CA ARG A 183 -9.26 7.61 2.63
C ARG A 183 -8.57 7.22 3.93
N LEU A 184 -7.25 7.39 4.01
CA LEU A 184 -6.51 7.08 5.23
C LEU A 184 -6.91 8.03 6.38
N ALA A 185 -7.18 9.30 6.07
CA ALA A 185 -7.65 10.28 7.05
C ALA A 185 -9.11 10.09 7.47
N GLU A 186 -9.91 9.30 6.74
CA GLU A 186 -11.28 8.93 7.12
C GLU A 186 -11.36 7.86 8.21
N VAL A 187 -10.23 7.22 8.55
CA VAL A 187 -10.15 6.26 9.67
C VAL A 187 -10.20 7.04 10.99
N PRO A 188 -11.28 6.94 11.79
CA PRO A 188 -11.52 7.85 12.94
C PRO A 188 -10.45 7.81 14.03
N SER A 189 -9.79 6.66 14.20
CA SER A 189 -8.71 6.48 15.19
C SER A 189 -7.35 6.97 14.71
N LEU A 190 -7.20 7.25 13.42
CA LEU A 190 -5.91 7.54 12.80
C LEU A 190 -5.82 8.97 12.28
N GLY A 191 -6.91 9.52 11.74
CA GLY A 191 -6.79 10.77 11.02
C GLY A 191 -8.04 11.62 10.92
N ARG A 192 -7.86 12.78 10.30
CA ARG A 192 -8.92 13.73 9.98
C ARG A 192 -8.58 14.54 8.73
N THR A 193 -9.60 14.94 8.00
CA THR A 193 -9.46 15.81 6.82
C THR A 193 -9.89 17.23 7.17
N VAL A 194 -9.05 18.20 6.80
CA VAL A 194 -9.32 19.65 6.93
C VAL A 194 -9.49 20.23 5.52
N GLN A 195 -10.72 20.64 5.19
CA GLN A 195 -11.05 21.27 3.93
C GLN A 195 -10.84 22.78 4.02
N LEU A 196 -9.95 23.33 3.18
CA LEU A 196 -9.73 24.78 3.10
C LEU A 196 -10.56 25.40 2.00
N GLY A 197 -11.56 26.16 2.40
CA GLY A 197 -12.35 27.03 1.51
C GLY A 197 -11.77 28.44 1.38
N PRO A 198 -12.43 29.35 0.62
CA PRO A 198 -12.07 30.75 0.55
C PRO A 198 -12.24 31.48 1.90
N LEU A 199 -11.58 32.62 2.05
CA LEU A 199 -11.79 33.52 3.20
C LEU A 199 -13.20 34.12 3.14
N SER A 200 -13.83 34.32 4.28
CA SER A 200 -15.08 35.09 4.37
C SER A 200 -14.82 36.59 4.08
N VAL A 201 -15.88 37.36 3.85
CA VAL A 201 -15.78 38.83 3.65
C VAL A 201 -15.04 39.50 4.81
N ARG A 202 -15.36 39.09 6.06
CA ARG A 202 -14.72 39.62 7.26
C ARG A 202 -13.21 39.26 7.31
N GLU A 203 -12.88 38.02 7.00
CA GLU A 203 -11.49 37.57 6.96
C GLU A 203 -10.72 38.23 5.82
N THR A 204 -11.35 38.47 4.66
CA THR A 204 -10.77 39.24 3.54
C THR A 204 -10.45 40.66 3.97
N GLY A 205 -11.36 41.31 4.71
CA GLY A 205 -11.10 42.65 5.29
C GLY A 205 -9.97 42.65 6.33
N ASN A 206 -9.92 41.67 7.21
CA ASN A 206 -8.83 41.51 8.16
C ASN A 206 -7.50 41.21 7.47
N PHE A 207 -7.51 40.43 6.41
CA PHE A 207 -6.35 40.11 5.60
C PHE A 207 -5.81 41.38 4.89
N ALA A 208 -6.73 42.22 4.37
CA ALA A 208 -6.36 43.52 3.81
C ALA A 208 -5.73 44.47 4.85
N LEU A 209 -6.26 44.48 6.06
CA LEU A 209 -5.68 45.23 7.18
C LEU A 209 -4.26 44.74 7.48
N ALA A 210 -4.09 43.43 7.58
CA ALA A 210 -2.79 42.84 7.91
C ALA A 210 -1.73 43.06 6.78
N VAL A 211 -2.14 43.06 5.53
CA VAL A 211 -1.24 43.26 4.37
C VAL A 211 -0.89 44.75 4.16
N ARG A 212 -1.90 45.64 4.31
CA ARG A 212 -1.76 47.07 3.97
C ARG A 212 -1.58 48.00 5.17
N GLY A 213 -1.73 47.45 6.40
CA GLY A 213 -1.68 48.24 7.63
C GLY A 213 -2.85 49.22 7.84
N ARG A 214 -3.89 49.15 6.98
CA ARG A 214 -5.06 50.02 7.00
C ARG A 214 -6.32 49.24 6.73
N ALA A 215 -7.38 49.51 7.51
CA ALA A 215 -8.66 48.84 7.33
C ALA A 215 -9.40 49.36 6.10
N LEU A 216 -9.93 48.45 5.30
CA LEU A 216 -10.82 48.77 4.19
C LEU A 216 -12.23 49.09 4.71
N PRO A 217 -12.95 50.06 4.08
CA PRO A 217 -14.36 50.23 4.31
C PRO A 217 -15.14 48.91 4.04
N PRO A 218 -16.25 48.63 4.78
CA PRO A 218 -16.97 47.37 4.58
C PRO A 218 -17.42 47.08 3.14
N ALA A 219 -17.84 48.12 2.40
CA ALA A 219 -18.17 47.99 0.97
C ALA A 219 -16.98 47.62 0.10
N ALA A 220 -15.80 48.19 0.35
CA ALA A 220 -14.56 47.89 -0.33
C ALA A 220 -14.05 46.45 0.00
N ALA A 221 -14.16 46.03 1.27
CA ALA A 221 -13.82 44.68 1.68
C ALA A 221 -14.73 43.63 1.02
N ARG A 222 -16.05 43.93 0.91
CA ARG A 222 -17.00 43.05 0.21
C ARG A 222 -16.65 42.95 -1.26
N ARG A 223 -16.45 44.08 -1.93
CA ARG A 223 -16.03 44.11 -3.33
C ARG A 223 -14.74 43.34 -3.57
N LEU A 224 -13.71 43.54 -2.72
CA LEU A 224 -12.45 42.81 -2.82
C LEU A 224 -12.70 41.29 -2.69
N HIS A 225 -13.57 40.90 -1.76
CA HIS A 225 -13.97 39.50 -1.60
C HIS A 225 -14.69 38.96 -2.84
N GLU A 226 -15.65 39.68 -3.36
CA GLU A 226 -16.39 39.29 -4.57
C GLU A 226 -15.48 39.12 -5.78
N GLU A 227 -14.58 40.07 -6.04
CA GLU A 227 -13.69 40.06 -7.19
C GLU A 227 -12.57 39.00 -7.06
N THR A 228 -12.17 38.65 -5.83
CA THR A 228 -11.15 37.60 -5.58
C THR A 228 -11.78 36.25 -5.21
N ALA A 229 -13.11 36.19 -5.11
CA ALA A 229 -13.84 35.06 -4.54
C ALA A 229 -13.32 34.63 -3.16
N GLY A 230 -12.77 35.56 -2.39
CA GLY A 230 -12.12 35.29 -1.09
C GLY A 230 -10.86 34.44 -1.16
N HIS A 231 -10.24 34.28 -2.32
CA HIS A 231 -9.06 33.47 -2.51
C HIS A 231 -7.81 34.20 -1.98
N PRO A 232 -7.09 33.69 -0.93
CA PRO A 232 -6.04 34.44 -0.25
C PRO A 232 -4.91 34.94 -1.16
N LEU A 233 -4.47 34.10 -2.10
CA LEU A 233 -3.40 34.51 -3.05
C LEU A 233 -3.89 35.62 -3.98
N HIS A 234 -5.09 35.51 -4.53
CA HIS A 234 -5.66 36.54 -5.41
C HIS A 234 -5.89 37.84 -4.63
N THR A 235 -6.43 37.72 -3.40
CA THR A 235 -6.63 38.88 -2.51
C THR A 235 -5.31 39.59 -2.23
N ARG A 236 -4.23 38.86 -1.92
CA ARG A 236 -2.89 39.45 -1.72
C ARG A 236 -2.41 40.18 -2.95
N LEU A 237 -2.50 39.56 -4.11
CA LEU A 237 -2.04 40.13 -5.38
C LEU A 237 -2.78 41.40 -5.74
N VAL A 238 -4.11 41.42 -5.57
CA VAL A 238 -4.90 42.62 -5.76
C VAL A 238 -4.46 43.72 -4.77
N LEU A 239 -4.27 43.38 -3.51
CA LEU A 239 -3.81 44.30 -2.49
C LEU A 239 -2.42 44.87 -2.81
N GLU A 240 -1.47 44.07 -3.30
CA GLU A 240 -0.10 44.48 -3.64
C GLU A 240 -0.05 45.40 -4.86
N HIS A 241 -0.91 45.15 -5.88
CA HIS A 241 -0.84 45.86 -7.16
C HIS A 241 -1.83 47.03 -7.29
N SER A 242 -2.89 47.08 -6.45
CA SER A 242 -3.85 48.19 -6.50
C SER A 242 -3.44 49.36 -5.64
N THR A 243 -3.64 50.57 -6.11
CA THR A 243 -3.48 51.78 -5.28
C THR A 243 -4.58 51.85 -4.21
N TRP A 244 -4.30 52.59 -3.11
CA TRP A 244 -5.28 52.75 -2.05
C TRP A 244 -6.62 53.32 -2.56
N GLN A 245 -6.51 54.33 -3.47
CA GLN A 245 -7.71 54.94 -4.12
C GLN A 245 -8.53 53.89 -4.87
N GLN A 246 -7.92 52.99 -5.62
CA GLN A 246 -8.60 51.88 -6.31
C GLN A 246 -9.22 50.90 -5.29
N LEU A 247 -8.53 50.59 -4.22
CA LEU A 247 -9.06 49.66 -3.19
C LEU A 247 -10.30 50.19 -2.49
N VAL A 248 -10.35 51.50 -2.16
CA VAL A 248 -11.49 52.10 -1.46
C VAL A 248 -12.58 52.58 -2.39
N SER A 249 -12.33 52.77 -3.67
CA SER A 249 -13.31 53.09 -4.68
C SER A 249 -14.29 51.97 -4.89
N THR A 250 -15.56 52.25 -5.09
CA THR A 250 -16.59 51.27 -5.45
C THR A 250 -16.72 51.05 -6.96
N THR A 251 -16.09 51.93 -7.77
CA THR A 251 -16.23 51.94 -9.23
C THR A 251 -14.92 51.76 -10.01
N ALA A 252 -13.75 52.07 -9.39
CA ALA A 252 -12.47 51.95 -10.09
C ALA A 252 -12.07 50.46 -10.23
N PRO A 253 -11.64 49.97 -11.41
CA PRO A 253 -11.23 48.57 -11.57
C PRO A 253 -10.04 48.22 -10.67
N LEU A 254 -10.14 47.08 -10.00
CA LEU A 254 -8.99 46.50 -9.24
C LEU A 254 -8.00 45.88 -10.22
N ALA A 255 -6.71 45.93 -9.86
CA ALA A 255 -5.67 45.25 -10.64
C ALA A 255 -5.68 43.76 -10.28
N ILE A 256 -6.43 42.98 -11.06
CA ILE A 256 -6.55 41.51 -10.81
C ILE A 256 -5.72 40.77 -11.85
N PRO A 257 -4.67 40.03 -11.43
CA PRO A 257 -3.99 39.06 -12.30
C PRO A 257 -4.91 37.88 -12.61
N ARG A 258 -5.13 37.60 -13.89
CA ARG A 258 -6.05 36.54 -14.32
C ARG A 258 -5.50 35.12 -14.10
N SER A 259 -4.17 34.97 -13.93
CA SER A 259 -3.53 33.66 -13.71
C SER A 259 -2.23 33.80 -12.88
N LEU A 260 -1.73 32.68 -12.35
CA LEU A 260 -0.44 32.65 -11.68
C LEU A 260 0.71 33.03 -12.63
N ALA A 261 0.60 32.62 -13.90
CA ALA A 261 1.56 33.00 -14.95
C ALA A 261 1.60 34.52 -15.15
N GLU A 262 0.43 35.18 -15.18
CA GLU A 262 0.35 36.64 -15.25
C GLU A 262 0.98 37.31 -14.00
N THR A 263 0.87 36.67 -12.83
CA THR A 263 1.49 37.16 -11.60
C THR A 263 3.00 37.07 -11.65
N VAL A 264 3.53 35.95 -12.12
CA VAL A 264 4.98 35.78 -12.32
C VAL A 264 5.47 36.74 -13.40
N LEU A 265 4.74 36.87 -14.48
CA LEU A 265 5.04 37.83 -15.56
C LEU A 265 4.98 39.28 -15.08
N ALA A 266 4.03 39.62 -14.21
CA ALA A 266 3.94 40.96 -13.62
C ALA A 266 5.15 41.29 -12.72
N ARG A 267 5.73 40.29 -12.06
CA ARG A 267 6.99 40.43 -11.28
C ARG A 267 8.23 40.37 -12.17
N LEU A 268 8.16 39.60 -13.25
CA LEU A 268 9.28 39.44 -14.18
C LEU A 268 9.48 40.67 -15.09
N ARG A 269 8.37 41.25 -15.58
CA ARG A 269 8.39 42.38 -16.52
C ARG A 269 9.15 43.63 -16.04
N PRO A 270 9.10 44.03 -14.75
CA PRO A 270 9.86 45.20 -14.28
C PRO A 270 11.36 44.93 -14.10
N LEU A 271 11.81 43.69 -14.12
CA LEU A 271 13.22 43.33 -14.00
C LEU A 271 13.99 43.68 -15.25
N SER A 272 15.31 43.93 -15.08
CA SER A 272 16.24 44.06 -16.18
C SER A 272 16.23 42.83 -17.09
N ALA A 273 16.55 42.96 -18.36
CA ALA A 273 16.64 41.84 -19.29
C ALA A 273 17.58 40.73 -18.77
N GLN A 274 18.68 41.13 -18.09
CA GLN A 274 19.65 40.22 -17.48
C GLN A 274 19.04 39.43 -16.32
N ALA A 275 18.27 40.07 -15.43
CA ALA A 275 17.58 39.37 -14.34
C ALA A 275 16.49 38.42 -14.86
N GLN A 276 15.75 38.81 -15.92
CA GLN A 276 14.82 37.91 -16.58
C GLN A 276 15.51 36.68 -17.17
N ASP A 277 16.68 36.80 -17.80
CA ASP A 277 17.44 35.71 -18.37
C ASP A 277 17.95 34.75 -17.28
N VAL A 278 18.38 35.27 -16.14
CA VAL A 278 18.74 34.47 -14.95
C VAL A 278 17.54 33.68 -14.43
N VAL A 279 16.40 34.31 -14.23
CA VAL A 279 15.17 33.62 -13.76
C VAL A 279 14.75 32.49 -14.71
N VAL A 280 14.79 32.74 -16.03
CA VAL A 280 14.44 31.72 -17.04
C VAL A 280 15.48 30.59 -17.07
N ALA A 281 16.78 30.91 -16.89
CA ALA A 281 17.83 29.88 -16.83
C ALA A 281 17.64 28.92 -15.62
N ILE A 282 17.37 29.47 -14.44
CA ILE A 282 17.11 28.67 -13.23
C ILE A 282 15.81 27.87 -13.39
N ALA A 283 14.77 28.45 -13.99
CA ALA A 283 13.52 27.76 -14.28
C ALA A 283 13.73 26.57 -15.23
N ALA A 284 14.59 26.71 -16.25
CA ALA A 284 14.89 25.63 -17.17
C ALA A 284 15.72 24.50 -16.53
N LEU A 285 16.65 24.83 -15.65
CA LEU A 285 17.49 23.86 -14.92
C LEU A 285 16.68 23.03 -13.92
N ASP A 286 15.57 23.60 -13.41
CA ASP A 286 14.56 22.90 -12.59
C ASP A 286 15.15 22.18 -11.35
N ALA A 287 16.25 22.72 -10.82
CA ALA A 287 16.91 22.22 -9.63
C ALA A 287 17.67 23.36 -8.93
N PRO A 288 17.90 23.27 -7.61
CA PRO A 288 18.77 24.20 -6.92
C PRO A 288 20.16 24.21 -7.57
N THR A 289 20.59 25.35 -8.08
CA THR A 289 21.75 25.41 -8.96
C THR A 289 22.79 26.43 -8.48
N SER A 290 24.05 26.22 -8.85
CA SER A 290 25.13 27.14 -8.47
C SER A 290 25.13 28.43 -9.31
N LEU A 291 25.67 29.51 -8.78
CA LEU A 291 25.83 30.78 -9.50
C LEU A 291 26.62 30.60 -10.79
N THR A 292 27.64 29.76 -10.79
CA THR A 292 28.46 29.45 -11.97
C THR A 292 27.67 28.76 -13.08
N THR A 293 26.79 27.80 -12.71
CA THR A 293 25.90 27.12 -13.67
C THR A 293 24.87 28.10 -14.24
N VAL A 294 24.32 28.97 -13.40
CA VAL A 294 23.37 30.01 -13.84
C VAL A 294 24.05 30.96 -14.83
N ALA A 295 25.27 31.40 -14.55
CA ALA A 295 26.02 32.27 -15.45
C ALA A 295 26.26 31.62 -16.82
N ALA A 296 26.61 30.34 -16.84
CA ALA A 296 26.85 29.61 -18.08
C ALA A 296 25.55 29.46 -18.92
N VAL A 297 24.41 29.18 -18.29
CA VAL A 297 23.14 28.97 -18.99
C VAL A 297 22.47 30.29 -19.39
N SER A 298 22.46 31.28 -18.53
CA SER A 298 21.85 32.59 -18.80
C SER A 298 22.71 33.48 -19.74
N ARG A 299 24.03 33.22 -19.77
CA ARG A 299 25.01 33.99 -20.53
C ARG A 299 25.01 35.50 -20.17
N VAL A 300 24.62 35.81 -18.93
CA VAL A 300 24.58 37.18 -18.40
C VAL A 300 25.98 37.58 -17.88
N ALA A 301 26.45 38.74 -18.28
CA ALA A 301 27.80 39.19 -17.92
C ALA A 301 27.95 39.53 -16.41
N ASP A 302 26.93 40.16 -15.83
CA ASP A 302 26.87 40.43 -14.38
C ASP A 302 25.75 39.58 -13.73
N THR A 303 26.01 38.30 -13.66
CA THR A 303 25.06 37.33 -13.06
C THR A 303 24.78 37.61 -11.58
N PRO A 304 25.76 38.01 -10.72
CA PRO A 304 25.48 38.34 -9.32
C PRO A 304 24.46 39.46 -9.16
N ALA A 305 24.61 40.59 -9.85
CA ALA A 305 23.66 41.69 -9.78
C ALA A 305 22.25 41.31 -10.28
N ALA A 306 22.22 40.55 -11.35
CA ALA A 306 20.94 40.05 -11.91
C ALA A 306 20.23 39.06 -10.96
N VAL A 307 20.99 38.24 -10.21
CA VAL A 307 20.46 37.37 -9.16
C VAL A 307 19.91 38.18 -8.00
N GLU A 308 20.66 39.18 -7.50
CA GLU A 308 20.21 40.04 -6.41
C GLU A 308 18.91 40.77 -6.76
N GLU A 309 18.77 41.25 -7.99
CA GLU A 309 17.54 41.85 -8.48
C GLU A 309 16.36 40.87 -8.47
N ALA A 310 16.56 39.60 -8.92
CA ALA A 310 15.53 38.55 -8.95
C ALA A 310 15.16 38.07 -7.53
N VAL A 311 16.13 38.03 -6.62
CA VAL A 311 15.90 37.71 -5.19
C VAL A 311 15.11 38.83 -4.52
N ALA A 312 15.49 40.10 -4.76
CA ALA A 312 14.75 41.25 -4.24
C ALA A 312 13.30 41.31 -4.73
N ALA A 313 13.02 40.86 -5.97
CA ALA A 313 11.68 40.71 -6.51
C ALA A 313 10.92 39.50 -5.93
N GLY A 314 11.54 38.67 -5.09
CA GLY A 314 10.95 37.49 -4.49
C GLY A 314 10.64 36.34 -5.48
N LEU A 315 11.33 36.32 -6.63
CA LEU A 315 11.25 35.25 -7.62
C LEU A 315 12.24 34.12 -7.31
N LEU A 316 13.41 34.44 -6.74
CA LEU A 316 14.43 33.50 -6.37
C LEU A 316 14.77 33.59 -4.88
N GLU A 317 15.35 32.54 -4.34
CA GLU A 317 15.88 32.46 -2.98
C GLU A 317 17.25 31.74 -2.97
N GLU A 318 18.12 32.12 -2.05
CA GLU A 318 19.34 31.38 -1.78
C GLU A 318 19.08 30.29 -0.75
N ARG A 319 19.49 29.06 -1.07
CA ARG A 319 19.48 27.92 -0.17
C ARG A 319 20.89 27.48 0.14
N THR A 320 21.19 27.28 1.41
CA THR A 320 22.48 26.75 1.85
C THR A 320 22.35 25.26 2.12
N GLY A 321 23.10 24.45 1.38
CA GLY A 321 23.14 23.00 1.51
C GLY A 321 24.56 22.47 1.72
N PRO A 322 24.74 21.14 1.78
CA PRO A 322 26.05 20.49 1.94
C PRO A 322 27.06 20.86 0.84
N GLU A 323 26.56 21.22 -0.34
CA GLU A 323 27.36 21.58 -1.53
C GLU A 323 27.52 23.08 -1.71
N GLY A 324 27.22 23.89 -0.69
CA GLY A 324 27.37 25.36 -0.72
C GLY A 324 26.05 26.10 -1.00
N ARG A 325 26.18 27.36 -1.43
CA ARG A 325 25.03 28.21 -1.77
C ARG A 325 24.45 27.83 -3.13
N ARG A 326 23.14 27.62 -3.18
CA ARG A 326 22.38 27.31 -4.38
C ARG A 326 21.22 28.29 -4.55
N LEU A 327 20.87 28.55 -5.79
CA LEU A 327 19.74 29.41 -6.17
C LEU A 327 18.56 28.52 -6.56
N ALA A 328 17.39 28.86 -6.08
CA ALA A 328 16.14 28.12 -6.36
C ALA A 328 14.94 29.06 -6.39
N PHE A 329 13.85 28.61 -6.96
CA PHE A 329 12.56 29.28 -6.77
C PHE A 329 12.01 28.97 -5.35
N PRO A 330 11.35 29.96 -4.71
CA PRO A 330 10.64 29.72 -3.45
C PRO A 330 9.54 28.65 -3.57
N HIS A 331 8.99 28.49 -4.76
CA HIS A 331 7.97 27.49 -5.07
C HIS A 331 8.11 27.00 -6.52
N PRO A 332 8.03 25.67 -6.80
CA PRO A 332 8.20 25.10 -8.14
C PRO A 332 7.25 25.69 -9.19
N LEU A 333 6.00 25.99 -8.80
CA LEU A 333 5.03 26.63 -9.71
C LEU A 333 5.50 27.97 -10.28
N LEU A 334 6.38 28.68 -9.58
CA LEU A 334 6.96 29.92 -10.09
C LEU A 334 7.96 29.64 -11.22
N ALA A 335 8.71 28.52 -11.13
CA ALA A 335 9.60 28.08 -12.19
C ALA A 335 8.79 27.71 -13.46
N SER A 336 7.78 26.86 -13.31
CA SER A 336 6.90 26.46 -14.41
C SER A 336 6.21 27.68 -15.05
N ALA A 337 5.68 28.59 -14.23
CA ALA A 337 5.04 29.82 -14.72
C ALA A 337 6.03 30.77 -15.43
N ALA A 338 7.27 30.86 -14.95
CA ALA A 338 8.32 31.64 -15.59
C ALA A 338 8.64 31.07 -16.99
N LEU A 339 8.72 29.73 -17.13
CA LEU A 339 8.96 29.07 -18.41
C LEU A 339 7.76 29.14 -19.35
N GLU A 340 6.52 29.00 -18.84
CA GLU A 340 5.32 29.16 -19.65
C GLU A 340 5.17 30.58 -20.22
N GLY A 341 5.57 31.58 -19.42
CA GLY A 341 5.54 32.98 -19.82
C GLY A 341 6.58 33.35 -20.90
N VAL A 342 7.50 32.44 -21.21
CA VAL A 342 8.54 32.66 -22.21
C VAL A 342 8.12 32.04 -23.55
N GLY A 343 8.28 32.78 -24.63
CA GLY A 343 7.97 32.29 -25.97
C GLY A 343 8.79 31.03 -26.34
N PRO A 344 8.27 30.17 -27.24
CA PRO A 344 8.86 28.87 -27.55
C PRO A 344 10.32 28.96 -27.99
N THR A 345 10.67 29.96 -28.79
CA THR A 345 12.04 30.15 -29.28
C THR A 345 13.04 30.41 -28.15
N ARG A 346 12.68 31.27 -27.17
CA ARG A 346 13.54 31.57 -26.02
C ARG A 346 13.62 30.37 -25.07
N ARG A 347 12.52 29.62 -24.91
CA ARG A 347 12.51 28.37 -24.15
C ARG A 347 13.45 27.32 -24.76
N GLN A 348 13.41 27.13 -26.06
CA GLN A 348 14.35 26.25 -26.76
C GLN A 348 15.80 26.70 -26.60
N ALA A 349 16.05 28.01 -26.69
CA ALA A 349 17.40 28.59 -26.56
C ALA A 349 18.01 28.32 -25.17
N VAL A 350 17.24 28.49 -24.10
CA VAL A 350 17.73 28.22 -22.74
C VAL A 350 17.98 26.74 -22.48
N HIS A 351 17.10 25.85 -22.96
CA HIS A 351 17.38 24.42 -22.86
C HIS A 351 18.59 23.99 -23.67
N ARG A 352 18.83 24.62 -24.85
CA ARG A 352 20.06 24.40 -25.63
C ARG A 352 21.29 24.87 -24.89
N ALA A 353 21.25 26.04 -24.21
CA ALA A 353 22.34 26.49 -23.38
C ALA A 353 22.59 25.57 -22.16
N ALA A 354 21.53 25.01 -21.56
CA ALA A 354 21.66 24.04 -20.46
C ALA A 354 22.45 22.80 -20.88
N LEU A 355 22.39 22.38 -22.14
CA LEU A 355 23.13 21.23 -22.64
C LEU A 355 24.67 21.42 -22.62
N GLU A 356 25.13 22.65 -22.51
CA GLU A 356 26.58 22.94 -22.39
C GLU A 356 27.13 22.58 -21.00
N VAL A 357 26.26 22.52 -19.99
CA VAL A 357 26.62 22.30 -18.57
C VAL A 357 26.02 21.05 -17.94
N VAL A 358 24.93 20.51 -18.53
CA VAL A 358 24.25 19.32 -18.04
C VAL A 358 24.64 18.12 -18.89
N GLN A 359 25.01 17.00 -18.26
CA GLN A 359 25.45 15.77 -18.92
C GLN A 359 24.61 14.56 -18.51
N GLY A 360 24.79 13.44 -19.22
CA GLY A 360 24.15 12.17 -18.94
C GLY A 360 22.64 12.19 -19.18
N ASP A 361 21.90 11.42 -18.41
CA ASP A 361 20.44 11.27 -18.59
C ASP A 361 19.65 12.56 -18.32
N ALA A 362 20.18 13.47 -17.50
CA ALA A 362 19.61 14.81 -17.29
C ALA A 362 19.66 15.66 -18.58
N ALA A 363 20.67 15.48 -19.42
CA ALA A 363 20.77 16.17 -20.71
C ALA A 363 19.66 15.75 -21.69
N LEU A 364 19.18 14.49 -21.62
CA LEU A 364 18.10 14.02 -22.50
C LEU A 364 16.82 14.85 -22.32
N ARG A 365 16.47 15.24 -21.07
CA ARG A 365 15.33 16.13 -20.81
C ARG A 365 15.48 17.48 -21.53
N HIS A 366 16.66 18.07 -21.46
CA HIS A 366 16.93 19.35 -22.13
C HIS A 366 16.95 19.17 -23.65
N ARG A 367 17.45 18.03 -24.19
CA ARG A 367 17.38 17.74 -25.63
C ARG A 367 15.93 17.65 -26.11
N VAL A 368 15.06 16.96 -25.36
CA VAL A 368 13.62 16.88 -25.66
C VAL A 368 13.00 18.28 -25.72
N ALA A 369 13.27 19.11 -24.69
CA ALA A 369 12.72 20.46 -24.62
C ALA A 369 13.31 21.44 -25.63
N ALA A 370 14.55 21.19 -26.10
CA ALA A 370 15.23 22.00 -27.11
C ALA A 370 14.93 21.56 -28.55
N ALA A 371 14.28 20.42 -28.74
CA ALA A 371 13.96 19.89 -30.06
C ALA A 371 13.01 20.83 -30.82
N ALA A 372 13.39 21.16 -32.05
CA ALA A 372 12.59 22.02 -32.91
C ALA A 372 11.72 21.23 -33.92
N GLY A 373 11.89 19.91 -33.94
CA GLY A 373 11.21 18.99 -34.84
C GLY A 373 11.67 17.55 -34.60
N PRO A 374 11.34 16.62 -35.47
CA PRO A 374 11.78 15.24 -35.37
C PRO A 374 13.31 15.13 -35.26
N ASP A 375 13.77 14.26 -34.34
CA ASP A 375 15.18 14.00 -34.07
C ASP A 375 15.40 12.51 -33.84
N ASP A 376 15.85 11.81 -34.86
CA ASP A 376 16.07 10.37 -34.84
C ASP A 376 17.19 9.97 -33.84
N ALA A 377 18.23 10.78 -33.74
CA ALA A 377 19.32 10.50 -32.80
C ALA A 377 18.87 10.65 -31.34
N LEU A 378 18.01 11.64 -31.04
CA LEU A 378 17.39 11.79 -29.73
C LEU A 378 16.48 10.61 -29.42
N ALA A 379 15.65 10.16 -30.37
CA ALA A 379 14.76 9.02 -30.20
C ALA A 379 15.55 7.73 -29.89
N ASP A 380 16.68 7.51 -30.58
CA ASP A 380 17.55 6.37 -30.32
C ASP A 380 18.27 6.45 -28.97
N ASP A 381 18.70 7.65 -28.57
CA ASP A 381 19.32 7.86 -27.24
C ASP A 381 18.33 7.61 -26.10
N LEU A 382 17.08 8.07 -26.25
CA LEU A 382 16.00 7.83 -25.31
C LEU A 382 15.65 6.33 -25.23
N GLU A 383 15.61 5.62 -26.36
CA GLU A 383 15.35 4.17 -26.39
C GLU A 383 16.50 3.40 -25.72
N ARG A 384 17.77 3.80 -25.94
CA ARG A 384 18.90 3.20 -25.22
C ARG A 384 18.87 3.50 -23.70
N SER A 385 18.46 4.71 -23.31
CA SER A 385 18.26 5.04 -21.90
C SER A 385 17.17 4.17 -21.30
N ALA A 386 16.04 4.01 -21.98
CA ALA A 386 14.94 3.15 -21.55
C ALA A 386 15.39 1.69 -21.33
N ALA A 387 16.18 1.13 -22.27
CA ALA A 387 16.68 -0.24 -22.14
C ALA A 387 17.59 -0.42 -20.90
N ARG A 388 18.43 0.60 -20.57
CA ARG A 388 19.23 0.56 -19.34
C ARG A 388 18.38 0.64 -18.07
N LEU A 389 17.36 1.47 -18.09
CA LEU A 389 16.43 1.63 -16.97
C LEU A 389 15.59 0.36 -16.76
N GLU A 390 15.10 -0.25 -17.84
CA GLU A 390 14.40 -1.54 -17.78
C GLU A 390 15.30 -2.63 -17.19
N ALA A 391 16.56 -2.71 -17.62
CA ALA A 391 17.52 -3.66 -17.07
C ALA A 391 17.87 -3.38 -15.59
N ALA A 392 17.78 -2.13 -15.15
CA ALA A 392 17.94 -1.74 -13.75
C ALA A 392 16.67 -1.96 -12.90
N GLY A 393 15.53 -2.28 -13.54
CA GLY A 393 14.24 -2.51 -12.90
C GLY A 393 13.40 -1.22 -12.71
N ASP A 394 13.81 -0.09 -13.29
CA ASP A 394 13.06 1.16 -13.29
C ASP A 394 12.13 1.23 -14.52
N THR A 395 11.07 0.43 -14.47
CA THR A 395 10.13 0.27 -15.57
C THR A 395 9.30 1.53 -15.84
N ALA A 396 9.00 2.32 -14.80
CA ALA A 396 8.21 3.54 -14.94
C ALA A 396 8.98 4.61 -15.72
N LEU A 397 10.24 4.87 -15.36
CA LEU A 397 11.08 5.84 -16.08
C LEU A 397 11.46 5.33 -17.48
N ALA A 398 11.63 4.01 -17.65
CA ALA A 398 11.82 3.41 -18.96
C ALA A 398 10.62 3.66 -19.88
N ALA A 399 9.40 3.53 -19.36
CA ALA A 399 8.18 3.85 -20.10
C ALA A 399 8.16 5.32 -20.54
N ASP A 400 8.50 6.27 -19.65
CA ASP A 400 8.56 7.69 -19.99
C ASP A 400 9.59 7.99 -21.08
N ARG A 401 10.76 7.35 -21.04
CA ARG A 401 11.77 7.49 -22.09
C ARG A 401 11.29 6.97 -23.44
N LEU A 402 10.58 5.84 -23.46
CA LEU A 402 10.01 5.28 -24.70
C LEU A 402 8.88 6.14 -25.26
N LEU A 403 8.01 6.69 -24.41
CA LEU A 403 6.98 7.62 -24.83
C LEU A 403 7.59 8.91 -25.43
N ALA A 404 8.59 9.47 -24.76
CA ALA A 404 9.35 10.63 -25.28
C ALA A 404 10.10 10.30 -26.59
N ALA A 405 10.67 9.09 -26.71
CA ALA A 405 11.31 8.63 -27.93
C ALA A 405 10.32 8.52 -29.10
N ALA A 406 9.12 8.05 -28.83
CA ALA A 406 8.04 8.00 -29.82
C ALA A 406 7.64 9.39 -30.29
N ASP A 407 7.56 10.35 -29.40
CA ASP A 407 7.20 11.74 -29.70
C ASP A 407 8.34 12.48 -30.43
N ALA A 408 9.61 12.08 -30.23
CA ALA A 408 10.76 12.65 -30.93
C ALA A 408 10.84 12.22 -32.42
N GLN A 409 10.16 11.15 -32.81
CA GLN A 409 10.15 10.63 -34.19
C GLN A 409 8.72 10.29 -34.66
N PRO A 410 7.78 11.24 -34.72
CA PRO A 410 6.38 10.96 -35.01
C PRO A 410 6.17 10.41 -36.43
N GLY A 411 5.14 9.56 -36.60
CA GLY A 411 4.68 9.07 -37.88
C GLY A 411 5.52 7.95 -38.50
N THR A 412 6.42 7.33 -37.76
CA THR A 412 7.22 6.20 -38.19
C THR A 412 6.77 4.90 -37.51
N GLU A 413 7.02 3.76 -38.14
CA GLU A 413 6.80 2.44 -37.52
C GLU A 413 7.62 2.27 -36.22
N ALA A 414 8.84 2.82 -36.18
CA ALA A 414 9.68 2.85 -35.00
C ALA A 414 9.03 3.65 -33.84
N SER A 415 8.39 4.78 -34.14
CA SER A 415 7.63 5.57 -33.19
C SER A 415 6.49 4.79 -32.56
N GLU A 416 5.66 4.12 -33.39
CA GLU A 416 4.56 3.30 -32.88
C GLU A 416 5.06 2.13 -32.03
N ARG A 417 6.13 1.48 -32.45
CA ARG A 417 6.76 0.40 -31.68
C ARG A 417 7.23 0.90 -30.32
N ARG A 418 7.94 2.04 -30.27
CA ARG A 418 8.38 2.69 -29.02
C ARG A 418 7.21 3.05 -28.13
N PHE A 419 6.19 3.67 -28.69
CA PHE A 419 4.96 4.07 -28.00
C PHE A 419 4.25 2.85 -27.38
N LEU A 420 3.98 1.81 -28.16
CA LEU A 420 3.32 0.60 -27.68
C LEU A 420 4.16 -0.14 -26.62
N THR A 421 5.49 -0.17 -26.79
CA THR A 421 6.38 -0.75 -25.77
C THR A 421 6.33 0.06 -24.48
N GLY A 422 6.32 1.39 -24.56
CA GLY A 422 6.19 2.26 -23.38
C GLY A 422 4.85 2.06 -22.65
N VAL A 423 3.73 1.96 -23.38
CA VAL A 423 2.44 1.64 -22.76
C VAL A 423 2.45 0.24 -22.14
N GLY A 424 3.11 -0.73 -22.77
CA GLY A 424 3.30 -2.08 -22.21
C GLY A 424 4.04 -2.06 -20.87
N LEU A 425 5.07 -1.23 -20.75
CA LEU A 425 5.79 -1.05 -19.48
C LEU A 425 4.92 -0.36 -18.42
N LEU A 426 4.04 0.58 -18.77
CA LEU A 426 3.05 1.15 -17.83
C LEU A 426 2.10 0.08 -17.30
N LEU A 427 1.64 -0.84 -18.16
CA LEU A 427 0.79 -1.95 -17.74
C LEU A 427 1.52 -2.90 -16.78
N THR A 428 2.78 -3.23 -17.06
CA THR A 428 3.57 -4.14 -16.23
C THR A 428 4.03 -3.51 -14.91
N SER A 429 4.29 -2.19 -14.90
CA SER A 429 4.61 -1.45 -13.67
C SER A 429 3.38 -1.13 -12.80
N GLY A 430 2.16 -1.40 -13.32
CA GLY A 430 0.91 -1.15 -12.59
C GLY A 430 0.40 0.29 -12.69
N ASP A 431 0.98 1.14 -13.53
CA ASP A 431 0.46 2.50 -13.79
C ASP A 431 -0.71 2.45 -14.80
N MET A 432 -1.78 1.80 -14.36
CA MET A 432 -2.96 1.54 -15.18
C MET A 432 -3.70 2.82 -15.55
N VAL A 433 -3.64 3.85 -14.72
CA VAL A 433 -4.32 5.13 -14.97
C VAL A 433 -3.70 5.84 -16.16
N ARG A 434 -2.36 5.89 -16.22
CA ARG A 434 -1.67 6.49 -17.37
C ARG A 434 -1.82 5.63 -18.62
N ALA A 435 -1.71 4.31 -18.50
CA ALA A 435 -1.93 3.40 -19.62
C ALA A 435 -3.33 3.57 -20.21
N ALA A 436 -4.38 3.63 -19.36
CA ALA A 436 -5.76 3.86 -19.80
C ALA A 436 -5.96 5.23 -20.47
N ALA A 437 -5.30 6.28 -19.98
CA ALA A 437 -5.35 7.60 -20.61
C ALA A 437 -4.77 7.62 -22.04
N LEU A 438 -3.84 6.70 -22.34
CA LEU A 438 -3.23 6.54 -23.64
C LEU A 438 -4.03 5.61 -24.60
N ALA A 439 -5.10 4.97 -24.13
CA ALA A 439 -5.92 4.05 -24.92
C ALA A 439 -6.40 4.61 -26.26
N PRO A 440 -6.85 5.87 -26.38
CA PRO A 440 -7.24 6.43 -27.69
C PRO A 440 -6.09 6.48 -28.70
N ARG A 441 -4.87 6.79 -28.23
CA ARG A 441 -3.66 6.78 -29.06
C ARG A 441 -3.24 5.35 -29.43
N VAL A 442 -3.37 4.38 -28.52
CA VAL A 442 -3.18 2.96 -28.81
C VAL A 442 -4.13 2.49 -29.90
N GLN A 443 -5.42 2.89 -29.81
CA GLN A 443 -6.43 2.56 -30.83
C GLN A 443 -6.11 3.16 -32.20
N ALA A 444 -5.45 4.31 -32.25
CA ALA A 444 -5.06 5.00 -33.46
C ALA A 444 -3.80 4.41 -34.13
N CYS A 445 -3.01 3.57 -33.45
CA CYS A 445 -1.86 2.87 -34.03
C CYS A 445 -2.29 1.87 -35.11
N HIS A 446 -1.38 1.52 -36.02
CA HIS A 446 -1.65 0.50 -37.03
C HIS A 446 -2.08 -0.82 -36.37
N PRO A 447 -3.07 -1.52 -36.95
CA PRO A 447 -3.44 -2.86 -36.49
C PRO A 447 -2.22 -3.79 -36.50
N GLY A 448 -2.11 -4.58 -35.44
CA GLY A 448 -1.03 -5.56 -35.33
C GLY A 448 -0.94 -6.15 -33.91
N PRO A 449 -0.17 -7.20 -33.73
CA PRO A 449 -0.20 -8.03 -32.52
C PRO A 449 0.23 -7.27 -31.26
N ARG A 450 1.16 -6.31 -31.35
CA ARG A 450 1.56 -5.47 -30.21
C ARG A 450 0.39 -4.60 -29.73
N ARG A 451 -0.30 -3.93 -30.67
CA ARG A 451 -1.48 -3.12 -30.36
C ARG A 451 -2.56 -3.97 -29.71
N SER A 452 -2.88 -5.12 -30.29
CA SER A 452 -3.92 -6.02 -29.77
C SER A 452 -3.57 -6.51 -28.37
N THR A 453 -2.28 -6.84 -28.10
CA THR A 453 -1.80 -7.24 -26.77
C THR A 453 -1.99 -6.11 -25.73
N ILE A 454 -1.67 -4.86 -26.08
CA ILE A 454 -1.85 -3.73 -25.17
C ILE A 454 -3.33 -3.47 -24.91
N LEU A 455 -4.18 -3.48 -25.95
CA LEU A 455 -5.63 -3.31 -25.80
C LEU A 455 -6.24 -4.41 -24.92
N ALA A 456 -5.75 -5.64 -25.04
CA ALA A 456 -6.16 -6.74 -24.17
C ALA A 456 -5.80 -6.51 -22.70
N GLY A 457 -4.60 -5.99 -22.42
CA GLY A 457 -4.21 -5.60 -21.07
C GLY A 457 -5.12 -4.53 -20.48
N LEU A 458 -5.48 -3.51 -21.28
CA LEU A 458 -6.41 -2.45 -20.87
C LEU A 458 -7.83 -2.99 -20.66
N ALA A 459 -8.32 -3.88 -21.53
CA ALA A 459 -9.62 -4.53 -21.39
C ALA A 459 -9.69 -5.41 -20.12
N ALA A 460 -8.65 -6.19 -19.86
CA ALA A 460 -8.56 -7.01 -18.64
C ALA A 460 -8.60 -6.16 -17.37
N PHE A 461 -7.91 -5.02 -17.36
CA PHE A 461 -7.97 -4.07 -16.25
C PHE A 461 -9.38 -3.48 -16.06
N GLY A 462 -10.09 -3.22 -17.15
CA GLY A 462 -11.49 -2.79 -17.15
C GLY A 462 -12.49 -3.89 -16.78
N GLY A 463 -12.02 -5.11 -16.44
CA GLY A 463 -12.89 -6.26 -16.12
C GLY A 463 -13.48 -6.98 -17.34
N GLN A 464 -13.11 -6.58 -18.55
CA GLN A 464 -13.59 -7.13 -19.81
C GLN A 464 -12.77 -8.37 -20.22
N PHE A 465 -12.75 -9.40 -19.37
CA PHE A 465 -11.87 -10.58 -19.55
C PHE A 465 -12.14 -11.35 -20.84
N GLN A 466 -13.40 -11.44 -21.27
CA GLN A 466 -13.73 -12.13 -22.53
C GLN A 466 -13.16 -11.39 -23.74
N GLU A 467 -13.29 -10.06 -23.77
CA GLU A 467 -12.72 -9.21 -24.81
C GLU A 467 -11.18 -9.32 -24.81
N ALA A 468 -10.57 -9.28 -23.60
CA ALA A 468 -9.13 -9.44 -23.46
C ALA A 468 -8.63 -10.77 -24.03
N VAL A 469 -9.34 -11.88 -23.74
CA VAL A 469 -8.99 -13.21 -24.27
C VAL A 469 -9.09 -13.25 -25.80
N GLN A 470 -10.14 -12.64 -26.38
CA GLN A 470 -10.31 -12.57 -27.85
C GLN A 470 -9.20 -11.75 -28.51
N LEU A 471 -8.87 -10.60 -27.93
CA LEU A 471 -7.78 -9.73 -28.43
C LEU A 471 -6.42 -10.45 -28.34
N LEU A 472 -6.18 -11.24 -27.29
CA LEU A 472 -4.93 -11.98 -27.14
C LEU A 472 -4.84 -13.17 -28.12
N ALA A 473 -5.94 -13.85 -28.39
CA ALA A 473 -6.00 -14.89 -29.41
C ALA A 473 -5.65 -14.31 -30.79
N SER A 474 -6.30 -13.17 -31.17
CA SER A 474 -5.98 -12.47 -32.42
C SER A 474 -4.53 -12.01 -32.47
N ALA A 475 -4.01 -11.46 -31.35
CA ALA A 475 -2.61 -11.03 -31.27
C ALA A 475 -1.62 -12.19 -31.46
N SER A 476 -1.93 -13.36 -30.91
CA SER A 476 -1.11 -14.57 -31.06
C SER A 476 -1.10 -15.06 -32.52
N ASP A 477 -2.28 -15.15 -33.14
CA ASP A 477 -2.41 -15.56 -34.54
C ASP A 477 -1.65 -14.60 -35.49
N GLU A 478 -1.80 -13.29 -35.28
CA GLU A 478 -1.10 -12.27 -36.04
C GLU A 478 0.42 -12.33 -35.82
N ALA A 479 0.87 -12.55 -34.57
CA ALA A 479 2.30 -12.67 -34.24
C ALA A 479 2.94 -13.91 -34.90
N VAL A 480 2.21 -15.01 -34.96
CA VAL A 480 2.63 -16.23 -35.70
C VAL A 480 2.74 -15.93 -37.19
N ALA A 481 1.74 -15.27 -37.78
CA ALA A 481 1.73 -14.93 -39.20
C ALA A 481 2.90 -14.00 -39.61
N LEU A 482 3.31 -13.11 -38.70
CA LEU A 482 4.41 -12.16 -38.90
C LEU A 482 5.79 -12.73 -38.48
N GLY A 483 5.83 -13.89 -37.84
CA GLY A 483 7.06 -14.48 -37.31
C GLY A 483 7.66 -13.70 -36.12
N ASP A 484 6.86 -12.83 -35.42
CA ASP A 484 7.32 -12.08 -34.25
C ASP A 484 7.20 -12.94 -32.97
N ALA A 485 8.17 -13.83 -32.80
CA ALA A 485 8.21 -14.77 -31.71
C ALA A 485 8.25 -14.09 -30.33
N ARG A 486 8.82 -12.87 -30.24
CA ARG A 486 8.87 -12.12 -28.97
C ARG A 486 7.48 -11.58 -28.57
N VAL A 487 6.75 -11.01 -29.52
CA VAL A 487 5.37 -10.54 -29.27
C VAL A 487 4.45 -11.71 -28.94
N LEU A 488 4.60 -12.83 -29.66
CA LEU A 488 3.88 -14.06 -29.36
C LEU A 488 4.10 -14.49 -27.89
N ALA A 489 5.35 -14.57 -27.43
CA ALA A 489 5.65 -14.94 -26.05
C ALA A 489 5.01 -13.99 -25.03
N GLY A 490 5.03 -12.68 -25.29
CA GLY A 490 4.41 -11.68 -24.42
C GLY A 490 2.88 -11.78 -24.41
N ALA A 491 2.25 -11.99 -25.56
CA ALA A 491 0.81 -12.19 -25.68
C ALA A 491 0.36 -13.47 -24.97
N SER A 492 1.08 -14.58 -25.16
CA SER A 492 0.81 -15.85 -24.47
C SER A 492 0.96 -15.71 -22.95
N LEU A 493 1.99 -15.02 -22.46
CA LEU A 493 2.15 -14.79 -21.02
C LEU A 493 0.98 -13.98 -20.44
N LEU A 494 0.58 -12.89 -21.09
CA LEU A 494 -0.56 -12.09 -20.67
C LEU A 494 -1.86 -12.89 -20.75
N ALA A 495 -2.03 -13.73 -21.77
CA ALA A 495 -3.19 -14.63 -21.91
C ALA A 495 -3.26 -15.62 -20.75
N ALA A 496 -2.13 -16.21 -20.35
CA ALA A 496 -2.07 -17.09 -19.19
C ALA A 496 -2.49 -16.36 -17.90
N VAL A 497 -2.04 -15.11 -17.69
CA VAL A 497 -2.45 -14.28 -16.54
C VAL A 497 -3.96 -13.99 -16.57
N VAL A 498 -4.47 -13.48 -17.71
CA VAL A 498 -5.88 -13.12 -17.85
C VAL A 498 -6.80 -14.33 -17.64
N LYS A 499 -6.47 -15.47 -18.26
CA LYS A 499 -7.24 -16.71 -18.12
C LYS A 499 -7.18 -17.27 -16.69
N SER A 500 -6.05 -17.14 -15.98
CA SER A 500 -5.93 -17.56 -14.58
C SER A 500 -6.82 -16.74 -13.65
N ILE A 501 -6.85 -15.41 -13.83
CA ILE A 501 -7.70 -14.51 -13.06
C ILE A 501 -9.18 -14.78 -13.36
N ALA A 502 -9.52 -14.98 -14.63
CA ALA A 502 -10.89 -15.32 -15.04
C ALA A 502 -11.31 -16.76 -14.65
N GLY A 503 -10.35 -17.61 -14.27
CA GLY A 503 -10.60 -19.02 -13.95
C GLY A 503 -10.95 -19.89 -15.14
N THR A 504 -10.52 -19.50 -16.35
CA THR A 504 -10.85 -20.19 -17.63
C THR A 504 -9.70 -21.03 -18.20
N GLY A 505 -8.55 -21.13 -17.50
CA GLY A 505 -7.39 -21.90 -17.93
C GLY A 505 -6.09 -21.15 -17.80
N GLY A 506 -5.24 -21.18 -18.81
CA GLY A 506 -3.93 -20.51 -18.87
C GLY A 506 -2.72 -21.45 -18.88
N VAL A 507 -2.94 -22.77 -18.83
CA VAL A 507 -1.86 -23.78 -18.84
C VAL A 507 -1.21 -23.85 -20.20
N GLU A 508 -2.01 -23.92 -21.29
CA GLU A 508 -1.52 -24.02 -22.66
C GLU A 508 -0.68 -22.79 -23.03
N GLU A 509 -1.18 -21.59 -22.71
CA GLU A 509 -0.48 -20.34 -22.97
C GLU A 509 0.84 -20.23 -22.19
N ALA A 510 0.86 -20.71 -20.95
CA ALA A 510 2.10 -20.79 -20.18
C ALA A 510 3.10 -21.76 -20.81
N ASP A 511 2.63 -22.90 -21.33
CA ASP A 511 3.46 -23.88 -22.02
C ASP A 511 4.00 -23.33 -23.35
N ASP A 512 3.20 -22.53 -24.08
CA ASP A 512 3.65 -21.81 -25.28
C ASP A 512 4.81 -20.86 -25.00
N VAL A 513 4.75 -20.14 -23.89
CA VAL A 513 5.88 -19.27 -23.46
C VAL A 513 7.12 -20.09 -23.15
N LEU A 514 6.97 -21.24 -22.50
CA LEU A 514 8.11 -22.11 -22.17
C LEU A 514 8.76 -22.72 -23.42
N ALA A 515 7.94 -23.04 -24.41
CA ALA A 515 8.40 -23.59 -25.70
C ALA A 515 9.02 -22.53 -26.62
N ASN A 516 8.71 -21.24 -26.41
CA ASN A 516 9.14 -20.17 -27.30
C ASN A 516 10.61 -19.77 -27.04
N PRO A 517 11.52 -19.92 -28.03
CA PRO A 517 12.93 -19.59 -27.84
C PRO A 517 13.21 -18.10 -27.61
N ALA A 518 12.32 -17.21 -28.08
CA ALA A 518 12.46 -15.76 -27.91
C ALA A 518 11.95 -15.27 -26.57
N ALA A 519 11.37 -16.14 -25.74
CA ALA A 519 10.91 -15.77 -24.40
C ALA A 519 12.10 -15.45 -23.50
N GLN A 520 12.03 -14.32 -22.79
CA GLN A 520 13.05 -13.92 -21.83
C GLN A 520 13.10 -14.89 -20.63
N PRO A 521 14.23 -15.03 -19.94
CA PRO A 521 14.34 -15.91 -18.78
C PRO A 521 13.30 -15.60 -17.70
N GLU A 522 13.02 -14.32 -17.47
CA GLU A 522 11.99 -13.86 -16.52
C GLU A 522 10.59 -14.33 -16.94
N TRP A 523 10.23 -14.19 -18.21
CA TRP A 523 8.93 -14.66 -18.73
C TRP A 523 8.77 -16.17 -18.61
N ARG A 524 9.85 -16.94 -18.83
CA ARG A 524 9.85 -18.39 -18.63
C ARG A 524 9.63 -18.77 -17.18
N ARG A 525 10.25 -18.05 -16.23
CA ARG A 525 10.01 -18.26 -14.78
C ARG A 525 8.56 -17.98 -14.42
N GLN A 526 8.03 -16.83 -14.88
CA GLN A 526 6.63 -16.46 -14.64
C GLN A 526 5.67 -17.47 -15.25
N ALA A 527 5.89 -17.89 -16.49
CA ALA A 527 5.07 -18.89 -17.18
C ALA A 527 5.09 -20.23 -16.45
N ARG A 528 6.26 -20.69 -15.98
CA ARG A 528 6.38 -21.93 -15.22
C ARG A 528 5.58 -21.87 -13.91
N ALA A 529 5.71 -20.79 -13.14
CA ALA A 529 4.95 -20.58 -11.91
C ALA A 529 3.44 -20.54 -12.19
N LEU A 530 3.05 -19.72 -13.16
CA LEU A 530 1.65 -19.48 -13.52
C LEU A 530 1.00 -20.75 -14.07
N GLY A 531 1.67 -21.47 -14.97
CA GLY A 531 1.14 -22.75 -15.51
C GLY A 531 0.93 -23.80 -14.44
N ALA A 532 1.80 -23.85 -13.44
CA ALA A 532 1.61 -24.71 -12.28
C ALA A 532 0.40 -24.27 -11.41
N ILE A 533 0.26 -22.96 -11.13
CA ILE A 533 -0.88 -22.41 -10.37
C ILE A 533 -2.20 -22.65 -11.13
N CYS A 534 -2.23 -22.46 -12.46
CA CYS A 534 -3.42 -22.70 -13.28
C CYS A 534 -3.92 -24.14 -13.15
N LEU A 535 -3.01 -25.12 -13.08
CA LEU A 535 -3.39 -26.51 -12.80
C LEU A 535 -4.08 -26.65 -11.44
N GLY A 536 -3.58 -25.96 -10.42
CA GLY A 536 -4.22 -25.93 -9.09
C GLY A 536 -5.61 -25.30 -9.11
N LEU A 537 -5.79 -24.21 -9.86
CA LEU A 537 -7.09 -23.53 -10.00
C LEU A 537 -8.16 -24.42 -10.66
N VAL A 538 -7.76 -25.37 -11.49
CA VAL A 538 -8.66 -26.36 -12.10
C VAL A 538 -8.66 -27.71 -11.36
N GLY A 539 -8.18 -27.76 -10.11
CA GLY A 539 -8.22 -28.95 -9.25
C GLY A 539 -7.15 -30.02 -9.57
N ARG A 540 -6.11 -29.68 -10.36
CA ARG A 540 -5.02 -30.58 -10.76
C ARG A 540 -3.70 -30.21 -10.06
N SER A 541 -3.77 -29.93 -8.74
CA SER A 541 -2.59 -29.48 -7.97
C SER A 541 -1.43 -30.46 -7.98
N SER A 542 -1.68 -31.77 -8.02
CA SER A 542 -0.62 -32.80 -8.09
C SER A 542 0.21 -32.71 -9.37
N GLU A 543 -0.40 -32.38 -10.50
CA GLU A 543 0.31 -32.16 -11.75
C GLU A 543 1.08 -30.84 -11.72
N GLY A 544 0.49 -29.80 -11.11
CA GLY A 544 1.21 -28.53 -10.89
C GLY A 544 2.45 -28.70 -10.02
N LEU A 545 2.35 -29.49 -8.94
CA LEU A 545 3.49 -29.83 -8.08
C LEU A 545 4.57 -30.64 -8.81
N ALA A 546 4.17 -31.55 -9.69
CA ALA A 546 5.13 -32.31 -10.52
C ALA A 546 5.99 -31.40 -11.42
N ARG A 547 5.42 -30.28 -11.92
CA ARG A 547 6.16 -29.27 -12.71
C ARG A 547 7.22 -28.51 -11.89
N LEU A 548 7.12 -28.52 -10.56
CA LEU A 548 7.98 -27.81 -9.61
C LEU A 548 8.82 -28.76 -8.74
N ALA A 549 8.90 -30.06 -9.09
CA ALA A 549 9.53 -31.10 -8.27
C ALA A 549 11.06 -30.96 -8.18
N ASP A 550 11.69 -30.30 -9.13
CA ASP A 550 13.14 -30.04 -9.17
C ASP A 550 13.58 -28.87 -8.26
N LEU A 551 12.65 -28.13 -7.66
CA LEU A 551 13.00 -27.02 -6.80
C LEU A 551 13.59 -27.50 -5.47
N PRO A 552 14.60 -26.80 -4.96
CA PRO A 552 15.21 -27.15 -3.67
C PRO A 552 14.23 -26.97 -2.51
N SER A 553 14.60 -27.49 -1.33
CA SER A 553 13.88 -27.19 -0.10
C SER A 553 13.84 -25.69 0.16
N ALA A 554 12.71 -25.20 0.71
CA ALA A 554 12.52 -23.80 1.09
C ALA A 554 13.62 -23.30 2.05
N ALA A 555 14.14 -24.14 2.93
CA ALA A 555 15.20 -23.81 3.86
C ALA A 555 16.54 -23.42 3.19
N THR A 556 16.74 -23.77 1.93
CA THR A 556 17.95 -23.47 1.16
C THR A 556 17.78 -22.35 0.14
N LEU A 557 16.65 -21.64 0.19
CA LEU A 557 16.34 -20.56 -0.74
C LEU A 557 17.29 -19.36 -0.55
N LEU A 558 18.22 -19.20 -1.47
CA LEU A 558 19.15 -18.07 -1.54
C LEU A 558 19.06 -17.35 -2.90
N ASP A 559 18.46 -17.99 -3.89
CA ASP A 559 18.39 -17.50 -5.26
C ASP A 559 17.10 -16.68 -5.48
N PRO A 560 17.21 -15.37 -5.79
CA PRO A 560 16.06 -14.52 -6.11
C PRO A 560 15.18 -15.09 -7.21
N ASP A 561 15.79 -15.77 -8.18
CA ASP A 561 15.12 -16.32 -9.36
C ASP A 561 14.15 -17.47 -9.02
N GLN A 562 14.30 -18.10 -7.85
CA GLN A 562 13.44 -19.19 -7.40
C GLN A 562 12.29 -18.77 -6.51
N THR A 563 12.28 -17.53 -6.00
CA THR A 563 11.29 -17.06 -5.04
C THR A 563 9.85 -17.22 -5.53
N LEU A 564 9.58 -16.83 -6.78
CA LEU A 564 8.24 -16.96 -7.38
C LEU A 564 7.83 -18.43 -7.54
N LEU A 565 8.74 -19.30 -7.91
CA LEU A 565 8.47 -20.74 -8.12
C LEU A 565 8.19 -21.45 -6.79
N ILE A 566 8.91 -21.09 -5.73
CA ILE A 566 8.67 -21.63 -4.38
C ILE A 566 7.33 -21.12 -3.83
N ALA A 567 6.99 -19.85 -4.05
CA ALA A 567 5.67 -19.31 -3.72
C ALA A 567 4.54 -20.06 -4.47
N ALA A 568 4.75 -20.37 -5.74
CA ALA A 568 3.80 -21.16 -6.51
C ALA A 568 3.66 -22.60 -5.98
N ARG A 569 4.77 -23.25 -5.58
CA ARG A 569 4.75 -24.56 -4.94
C ARG A 569 4.00 -24.53 -3.61
N GLY A 570 4.25 -23.56 -2.76
CA GLY A 570 3.54 -23.36 -1.50
C GLY A 570 2.03 -23.14 -1.70
N THR A 571 1.66 -22.36 -2.73
CA THR A 571 0.26 -22.17 -3.13
C THR A 571 -0.42 -23.49 -3.49
N LEU A 572 0.23 -24.33 -4.30
CA LEU A 572 -0.32 -25.63 -4.72
C LEU A 572 -0.42 -26.62 -3.56
N ARG A 573 0.56 -26.64 -2.65
CA ARG A 573 0.52 -27.44 -1.42
C ARG A 573 -0.66 -27.03 -0.54
N LEU A 574 -0.91 -25.73 -0.40
CA LEU A 574 -2.08 -25.23 0.33
C LEU A 574 -3.38 -25.70 -0.32
N PHE A 575 -3.48 -25.65 -1.65
CA PHE A 575 -4.65 -26.11 -2.40
C PHE A 575 -4.85 -27.65 -2.30
N SER A 576 -3.77 -28.40 -2.05
CA SER A 576 -3.81 -29.85 -1.83
C SER A 576 -4.10 -30.24 -0.37
N GLY A 577 -4.07 -29.28 0.56
CA GLY A 577 -4.22 -29.52 2.00
C GLY A 577 -2.93 -29.98 2.70
N ASP A 578 -1.78 -29.80 2.06
CA ASP A 578 -0.43 -30.08 2.62
C ASP A 578 0.09 -28.81 3.33
N GLU A 579 -0.56 -28.45 4.44
CA GLU A 579 -0.45 -27.13 5.06
C GLU A 579 0.92 -26.87 5.70
N VAL A 580 1.61 -27.90 6.20
CA VAL A 580 2.93 -27.74 6.85
C VAL A 580 3.98 -27.36 5.81
N GLU A 581 4.02 -28.09 4.71
CA GLU A 581 4.93 -27.84 3.60
C GLU A 581 4.57 -26.55 2.86
N ALA A 582 3.27 -26.22 2.77
CA ALA A 582 2.81 -24.95 2.24
C ALA A 582 3.31 -23.76 3.06
N LEU A 583 3.23 -23.88 4.39
CA LEU A 583 3.68 -22.86 5.33
C LEU A 583 5.19 -22.60 5.18
N GLU A 584 6.01 -23.67 5.09
CA GLU A 584 7.45 -23.55 4.88
C GLU A 584 7.80 -22.80 3.59
N ASP A 585 7.16 -23.16 2.48
CA ASP A 585 7.41 -22.49 1.18
C ASP A 585 6.97 -21.03 1.17
N LEU A 586 5.77 -20.75 1.69
CA LEU A 586 5.22 -19.39 1.69
C LEU A 586 5.98 -18.47 2.67
N GLN A 587 6.45 -18.99 3.82
CA GLN A 587 7.31 -18.25 4.73
C GLN A 587 8.67 -17.94 4.11
N ALA A 588 9.26 -18.90 3.40
CA ALA A 588 10.52 -18.67 2.70
C ALA A 588 10.38 -17.59 1.62
N ALA A 589 9.28 -17.61 0.88
CA ALA A 589 8.97 -16.58 -0.11
C ALA A 589 8.78 -15.20 0.55
N GLU A 590 8.09 -15.11 1.68
CA GLU A 590 7.89 -13.88 2.46
C GLU A 590 9.23 -13.35 2.99
N ILE A 591 10.10 -14.21 3.52
CA ILE A 591 11.44 -13.82 3.96
C ILE A 591 12.27 -13.28 2.79
N ALA A 592 12.18 -13.91 1.62
CA ALA A 592 12.85 -13.43 0.41
C ALA A 592 12.31 -12.07 -0.05
N MET A 593 10.99 -11.87 -0.01
CA MET A 593 10.37 -10.55 -0.27
C MET A 593 10.91 -9.48 0.67
N ARG A 594 11.04 -9.76 1.96
CA ARG A 594 11.64 -8.81 2.93
C ARG A 594 13.09 -8.47 2.62
N ARG A 595 13.80 -9.33 1.92
CA ARG A 595 15.18 -9.10 1.44
C ARG A 595 15.22 -8.37 0.09
N GLY A 596 14.07 -7.96 -0.44
CA GLY A 596 13.96 -7.22 -1.69
C GLY A 596 13.79 -8.08 -2.95
N HIS A 597 13.48 -9.38 -2.81
CA HIS A 597 13.17 -10.21 -3.97
C HIS A 597 11.78 -9.88 -4.52
N SER A 598 11.65 -9.76 -5.84
CA SER A 598 10.38 -9.46 -6.50
C SER A 598 9.52 -10.71 -6.70
N LEU A 599 8.22 -10.59 -6.47
CA LEU A 599 7.20 -11.57 -6.86
C LEU A 599 6.32 -11.08 -8.03
N THR A 600 6.75 -10.07 -8.74
CA THR A 600 6.11 -9.62 -10.00
C THR A 600 4.59 -9.45 -9.90
N GLY A 601 4.11 -8.73 -8.88
CA GLY A 601 2.68 -8.46 -8.68
C GLY A 601 1.88 -9.55 -7.94
N PHE A 602 2.49 -10.70 -7.62
CA PHE A 602 1.84 -11.77 -6.85
C PHE A 602 1.98 -11.61 -5.33
N ALA A 603 2.79 -10.66 -4.87
CA ALA A 603 3.07 -10.44 -3.45
C ALA A 603 1.83 -10.41 -2.55
N PRO A 604 0.75 -9.64 -2.84
CA PRO A 604 -0.41 -9.59 -1.96
C PRO A 604 -1.15 -10.93 -1.88
N VAL A 605 -1.20 -11.70 -2.97
CA VAL A 605 -1.82 -13.04 -2.97
C VAL A 605 -0.98 -14.00 -2.14
N VAL A 606 0.34 -14.00 -2.29
CA VAL A 606 1.25 -14.86 -1.49
C VAL A 606 1.12 -14.58 0.00
N LEU A 607 1.05 -13.30 0.40
CA LEU A 607 0.84 -12.91 1.79
C LEU A 607 -0.52 -13.36 2.33
N ALA A 608 -1.58 -13.28 1.52
CA ALA A 608 -2.90 -13.77 1.90
C ALA A 608 -2.91 -15.30 2.09
N LEU A 609 -2.29 -16.04 1.17
CA LEU A 609 -2.20 -17.49 1.26
C LEU A 609 -1.30 -17.93 2.41
N LEU A 610 -0.24 -17.18 2.72
CA LEU A 610 0.56 -17.38 3.92
C LEU A 610 -0.31 -17.21 5.18
N ALA A 611 -1.10 -16.14 5.26
CA ALA A 611 -2.02 -15.94 6.38
C ALA A 611 -3.06 -17.06 6.51
N GLU A 612 -3.55 -17.60 5.39
CA GLU A 612 -4.45 -18.75 5.41
C GLU A 612 -3.76 -20.02 5.93
N ALA A 613 -2.54 -20.31 5.48
CA ALA A 613 -1.75 -21.44 5.98
C ALA A 613 -1.45 -21.31 7.49
N GLU A 614 -1.11 -20.10 7.94
CA GLU A 614 -0.89 -19.80 9.37
C GLU A 614 -2.17 -19.94 10.20
N LEU A 615 -3.31 -19.53 9.67
CA LEU A 615 -4.62 -19.71 10.33
C LEU A 615 -4.91 -21.20 10.53
N SER A 616 -4.69 -22.03 9.52
CA SER A 616 -4.89 -23.48 9.58
C SER A 616 -3.89 -24.15 10.53
N HIS A 617 -2.64 -23.69 10.53
CA HIS A 617 -1.57 -24.20 11.39
C HIS A 617 -1.80 -23.85 12.87
N GLY A 618 -2.49 -22.76 13.18
CA GLY A 618 -2.71 -22.27 14.55
C GLY A 618 -1.83 -21.08 14.93
N SER A 619 -1.10 -20.49 13.99
CA SER A 619 -0.32 -19.26 14.18
C SER A 619 -1.18 -18.02 13.91
N TRP A 620 -2.28 -17.88 14.64
CA TRP A 620 -3.31 -16.89 14.36
C TRP A 620 -2.87 -15.43 14.48
N ASP A 621 -1.85 -15.16 15.28
CA ASP A 621 -1.27 -13.82 15.43
C ASP A 621 -0.46 -13.44 14.19
N ASP A 622 0.34 -14.37 13.65
CA ASP A 622 1.05 -14.17 12.39
C ASP A 622 0.06 -14.05 11.22
N ALA A 623 -0.99 -14.90 11.20
CA ALA A 623 -2.05 -14.83 10.19
C ALA A 623 -2.72 -13.44 10.15
N ALA A 624 -2.99 -12.82 11.30
CA ALA A 624 -3.58 -11.48 11.36
C ALA A 624 -2.61 -10.40 10.81
N VAL A 625 -1.31 -10.54 11.08
CA VAL A 625 -0.28 -9.64 10.55
C VAL A 625 -0.20 -9.75 9.03
N HIS A 626 -0.06 -10.98 8.51
CA HIS A 626 0.12 -11.18 7.08
C HIS A 626 -1.16 -10.89 6.28
N ALA A 627 -2.34 -11.20 6.81
CA ALA A 627 -3.62 -10.81 6.20
C ALA A 627 -3.77 -9.28 6.09
N GLY A 628 -3.47 -8.54 7.16
CA GLY A 628 -3.48 -7.08 7.14
C GLY A 628 -2.44 -6.49 6.19
N LEU A 629 -1.28 -7.12 6.08
CA LEU A 629 -0.24 -6.72 5.14
C LEU A 629 -0.69 -6.98 3.69
N ALA A 630 -1.28 -8.15 3.42
CA ALA A 630 -1.79 -8.51 2.10
C ALA A 630 -2.82 -7.50 1.58
N VAL A 631 -3.78 -7.10 2.42
CA VAL A 631 -4.77 -6.06 2.10
C VAL A 631 -4.07 -4.73 1.81
N THR A 632 -3.15 -4.32 2.69
CA THR A 632 -2.43 -3.05 2.53
C THR A 632 -1.68 -2.98 1.19
N VAL A 633 -0.98 -4.06 0.82
CA VAL A 633 -0.22 -4.14 -0.44
C VAL A 633 -1.18 -4.12 -1.64
N ALA A 634 -2.25 -4.93 -1.60
CA ALA A 634 -3.22 -5.00 -2.69
C ALA A 634 -3.89 -3.65 -2.98
N GLU A 635 -4.31 -2.94 -1.94
CA GLU A 635 -4.93 -1.61 -2.05
C GLU A 635 -3.95 -0.55 -2.56
N ALA A 636 -2.75 -0.52 -2.00
CA ALA A 636 -1.76 0.50 -2.33
C ALA A 636 -1.20 0.34 -3.76
N GLU A 637 -1.04 -0.90 -4.23
CA GLU A 637 -0.63 -1.19 -5.61
C GLU A 637 -1.80 -1.25 -6.59
N ASN A 638 -3.03 -1.00 -6.12
CA ASN A 638 -4.27 -1.08 -6.92
C ASN A 638 -4.38 -2.42 -7.69
N ARG A 639 -4.03 -3.54 -7.02
CA ARG A 639 -4.01 -4.90 -7.61
C ARG A 639 -5.41 -5.51 -7.60
N GLY A 640 -6.28 -5.09 -8.52
CA GLY A 640 -7.66 -5.56 -8.62
C GLY A 640 -7.82 -7.08 -8.59
N GLY A 641 -6.93 -7.83 -9.27
CA GLY A 641 -6.93 -9.30 -9.28
C GLY A 641 -6.65 -9.96 -7.92
N ALA A 642 -6.03 -9.24 -6.98
CA ALA A 642 -5.72 -9.75 -5.65
C ALA A 642 -6.76 -9.35 -4.58
N MET A 643 -7.56 -8.32 -4.84
CA MET A 643 -8.45 -7.70 -3.85
C MET A 643 -9.43 -8.68 -3.21
N CYS A 644 -10.02 -9.57 -4.01
CA CYS A 644 -10.97 -10.56 -3.47
C CYS A 644 -10.30 -11.49 -2.46
N VAL A 645 -9.19 -12.11 -2.84
CA VAL A 645 -8.51 -13.11 -2.00
C VAL A 645 -7.95 -12.49 -0.73
N THR A 646 -7.30 -11.31 -0.83
CA THR A 646 -6.70 -10.62 0.32
C THR A 646 -7.74 -10.22 1.36
N HIS A 647 -8.83 -9.59 0.91
CA HIS A 647 -9.92 -9.21 1.80
C HIS A 647 -10.70 -10.40 2.33
N ALA A 648 -10.88 -11.47 1.55
CA ALA A 648 -11.56 -12.68 2.02
C ALA A 648 -10.79 -13.36 3.16
N VAL A 649 -9.47 -13.52 3.00
CA VAL A 649 -8.64 -14.12 4.05
C VAL A 649 -8.60 -13.23 5.30
N ALA A 650 -8.45 -11.92 5.13
CA ALA A 650 -8.52 -10.97 6.26
C ALA A 650 -9.89 -11.04 6.96
N GLY A 651 -10.99 -11.10 6.20
CA GLY A 651 -12.33 -11.25 6.72
C GLY A 651 -12.50 -12.53 7.54
N ARG A 652 -11.96 -13.67 7.08
CA ARG A 652 -11.95 -14.94 7.84
C ARG A 652 -11.15 -14.82 9.15
N VAL A 653 -9.95 -14.28 9.09
CA VAL A 653 -9.10 -14.10 10.28
C VAL A 653 -9.82 -13.25 11.33
N HIS A 654 -10.42 -12.13 10.92
CA HIS A 654 -11.17 -11.25 11.81
C HIS A 654 -12.45 -11.91 12.35
N ALA A 655 -13.21 -12.62 11.51
CA ALA A 655 -14.43 -13.32 11.92
C ALA A 655 -14.16 -14.40 12.96
N GLU A 656 -13.16 -15.26 12.73
CA GLU A 656 -12.79 -16.33 13.68
C GLU A 656 -12.28 -15.78 15.03
N ARG A 657 -11.77 -14.54 15.03
CA ARG A 657 -11.32 -13.83 16.25
C ARG A 657 -12.43 -13.03 16.94
N GLY A 658 -13.56 -12.80 16.30
CA GLY A 658 -14.66 -11.98 16.82
C GLY A 658 -14.42 -10.47 16.67
N ASN A 659 -13.58 -10.06 15.71
CA ASN A 659 -13.35 -8.65 15.32
C ASN A 659 -14.37 -8.26 14.25
N TRP A 660 -15.59 -7.91 14.68
CA TRP A 660 -16.77 -7.84 13.82
C TRP A 660 -16.72 -6.75 12.76
N ALA A 661 -16.27 -5.54 13.12
CA ALA A 661 -16.25 -4.39 12.22
C ALA A 661 -15.27 -4.61 11.05
N GLU A 662 -14.08 -5.09 11.37
CA GLU A 662 -13.04 -5.42 10.39
C GLU A 662 -13.43 -6.60 9.51
N ALA A 663 -14.08 -7.62 10.09
CA ALA A 663 -14.59 -8.77 9.37
C ALA A 663 -15.66 -8.37 8.36
N ASP A 664 -16.66 -7.59 8.78
CA ASP A 664 -17.76 -7.13 7.92
C ASP A 664 -17.25 -6.26 6.77
N SER A 665 -16.35 -5.31 7.05
CA SER A 665 -15.73 -4.46 6.03
C SER A 665 -14.96 -5.27 4.98
N SER A 666 -14.13 -6.21 5.45
CA SER A 666 -13.31 -7.05 4.57
C SER A 666 -14.18 -8.00 3.73
N VAL A 667 -15.19 -8.64 4.32
CA VAL A 667 -16.11 -9.54 3.61
C VAL A 667 -16.92 -8.79 2.55
N LYS A 668 -17.40 -7.58 2.84
CA LYS A 668 -18.09 -6.73 1.85
C LYS A 668 -17.19 -6.40 0.66
N THR A 669 -15.95 -6.04 0.92
CA THR A 669 -14.98 -5.76 -0.16
C THR A 669 -14.68 -7.01 -0.97
N ALA A 670 -14.48 -8.16 -0.33
CA ALA A 670 -14.25 -9.43 -1.03
C ALA A 670 -15.43 -9.80 -1.94
N ARG A 671 -16.67 -9.64 -1.48
CA ARG A 671 -17.88 -9.88 -2.28
C ARG A 671 -17.94 -8.96 -3.49
N LEU A 672 -17.74 -7.65 -3.30
CA LEU A 672 -17.72 -6.68 -4.39
C LEU A 672 -16.74 -7.09 -5.50
N TRP A 673 -15.53 -7.48 -5.12
CA TRP A 673 -14.52 -7.91 -6.08
C TRP A 673 -14.80 -9.29 -6.69
N SER A 674 -15.48 -10.19 -5.96
CA SER A 674 -15.94 -11.46 -6.52
C SER A 674 -17.04 -11.26 -7.57
N ASP A 675 -17.91 -10.29 -7.39
CA ASP A 675 -18.94 -9.94 -8.38
C ASP A 675 -18.32 -9.26 -9.61
N PHE A 676 -17.29 -8.45 -9.40
CA PHE A 676 -16.56 -7.77 -10.48
C PHE A 676 -15.69 -8.76 -11.28
N ILE A 677 -15.03 -9.71 -10.62
CA ILE A 677 -14.20 -10.77 -11.24
C ILE A 677 -14.75 -12.14 -10.81
N PRO A 678 -15.78 -12.67 -11.46
CA PRO A 678 -16.52 -13.85 -11.01
C PRO A 678 -15.81 -15.17 -11.35
N SER A 679 -14.54 -15.31 -10.97
CA SER A 679 -13.80 -16.57 -11.13
C SER A 679 -14.20 -17.61 -10.07
N PRO A 680 -14.01 -18.91 -10.32
CA PRO A 680 -14.26 -19.96 -9.32
C PRO A 680 -13.51 -19.75 -8.01
N ALA A 681 -12.25 -19.27 -8.08
CA ALA A 681 -11.43 -18.98 -6.91
C ALA A 681 -12.00 -17.79 -6.10
N ASN A 682 -12.35 -16.67 -6.75
CA ASN A 682 -12.92 -15.52 -6.07
C ASN A 682 -14.25 -15.84 -5.41
N ARG A 683 -15.12 -16.60 -6.09
CA ARG A 683 -16.40 -17.08 -5.49
C ARG A 683 -16.14 -17.93 -4.26
N PHE A 684 -15.19 -18.86 -4.33
CA PHE A 684 -14.82 -19.68 -3.18
C PHE A 684 -14.34 -18.85 -2.00
N TYR A 685 -13.40 -17.92 -2.23
CA TYR A 685 -12.85 -17.10 -1.16
C TYR A 685 -13.89 -16.14 -0.56
N ALA A 686 -14.68 -15.46 -1.38
CA ALA A 686 -15.72 -14.56 -0.90
C ALA A 686 -16.83 -15.30 -0.13
N ALA A 687 -17.23 -16.47 -0.64
CA ALA A 687 -18.26 -17.31 -0.01
C ALA A 687 -17.79 -17.86 1.34
N THR A 688 -16.57 -18.41 1.43
CA THR A 688 -16.03 -18.96 2.68
C THR A 688 -15.77 -17.85 3.73
N ALA A 689 -15.37 -16.66 3.32
CA ALA A 689 -15.24 -15.52 4.22
C ALA A 689 -16.60 -15.08 4.79
N ALA A 690 -17.61 -14.98 3.93
CA ALA A 690 -18.96 -14.64 4.35
C ALA A 690 -19.58 -15.73 5.24
N ALA A 691 -19.35 -17.00 4.90
CA ALA A 691 -19.78 -18.14 5.70
C ALA A 691 -19.11 -18.16 7.08
N SER A 692 -17.80 -17.84 7.15
CA SER A 692 -17.08 -17.73 8.42
C SER A 692 -17.67 -16.64 9.32
N LEU A 693 -17.97 -15.47 8.75
CA LEU A 693 -18.60 -14.36 9.48
C LEU A 693 -20.01 -14.73 9.98
N ALA A 694 -20.85 -15.28 9.11
CA ALA A 694 -22.21 -15.72 9.46
C ALA A 694 -22.20 -16.81 10.56
N ARG A 695 -21.31 -17.80 10.43
CA ARG A 695 -21.11 -18.87 11.43
C ARG A 695 -20.68 -18.29 12.79
N ALA A 696 -19.77 -17.35 12.78
CA ALA A 696 -19.29 -16.72 14.00
C ALA A 696 -20.37 -15.88 14.71
N HIS A 697 -21.28 -15.28 13.94
CA HIS A 697 -22.49 -14.63 14.48
C HIS A 697 -23.58 -15.60 14.94
N GLY A 698 -23.45 -16.89 14.61
CA GLY A 698 -24.47 -17.89 14.94
C GLY A 698 -25.70 -17.81 14.02
N ASP A 699 -25.52 -17.39 12.78
CA ASP A 699 -26.54 -17.38 11.73
C ASP A 699 -26.30 -18.53 10.72
N PRO A 700 -26.91 -19.70 10.94
CA PRO A 700 -26.70 -20.86 10.09
C PRO A 700 -27.28 -20.69 8.68
N GLN A 701 -28.41 -19.96 8.54
CA GLN A 701 -29.01 -19.75 7.24
C GLN A 701 -28.16 -18.86 6.35
N ALA A 702 -27.70 -17.75 6.89
CA ALA A 702 -26.76 -16.86 6.18
C ALA A 702 -25.46 -17.59 5.81
N THR A 703 -25.04 -18.58 6.63
CA THR A 703 -23.86 -19.42 6.31
C THR A 703 -24.10 -20.26 5.04
N ILE A 704 -25.27 -20.87 4.91
CA ILE A 704 -25.65 -21.66 3.72
C ILE A 704 -25.79 -20.74 2.51
N ASP A 705 -26.53 -19.65 2.65
CA ASP A 705 -26.77 -18.68 1.57
C ASP A 705 -25.45 -18.14 1.00
N ALA A 706 -24.45 -17.93 1.87
CA ALA A 706 -23.13 -17.53 1.44
C ALA A 706 -22.41 -18.62 0.61
N LEU A 707 -22.55 -19.90 1.01
CA LEU A 707 -21.89 -21.02 0.32
C LEU A 707 -22.59 -21.41 -0.99
N ASP A 708 -23.84 -21.03 -1.20
CA ASP A 708 -24.56 -21.27 -2.45
C ASP A 708 -23.98 -20.53 -3.65
N LEU A 709 -23.12 -19.54 -3.41
CA LEU A 709 -22.31 -18.87 -4.45
C LEU A 709 -21.26 -19.79 -5.08
N ILE A 710 -20.90 -20.89 -4.41
CA ILE A 710 -19.91 -21.87 -4.92
C ILE A 710 -20.69 -22.93 -5.73
N SER A 711 -20.40 -23.04 -7.03
CA SER A 711 -20.97 -24.09 -7.86
C SER A 711 -20.48 -25.47 -7.42
N ASP A 712 -21.38 -26.45 -7.35
CA ASP A 712 -21.06 -27.86 -7.06
C ASP A 712 -20.14 -28.49 -8.11
N GLU A 713 -20.14 -27.96 -9.32
CA GLU A 713 -19.28 -28.42 -10.42
C GLU A 713 -17.88 -27.78 -10.39
N SER A 714 -17.68 -26.76 -9.54
CA SER A 714 -16.37 -26.09 -9.45
C SER A 714 -15.27 -27.08 -9.06
N PRO A 715 -14.20 -27.22 -9.84
CA PRO A 715 -13.07 -28.08 -9.48
C PRO A 715 -12.18 -27.46 -8.39
N PHE A 716 -12.22 -26.14 -8.22
CA PHE A 716 -11.36 -25.43 -7.30
C PHE A 716 -11.73 -25.73 -5.86
N ARG A 717 -10.81 -26.32 -5.10
CA ARG A 717 -10.94 -26.69 -3.68
C ARG A 717 -12.30 -27.37 -3.36
N ARG A 718 -12.77 -28.23 -4.26
CA ARG A 718 -14.09 -28.87 -4.22
C ARG A 718 -14.37 -29.58 -2.90
N ASP A 719 -13.42 -30.34 -2.40
CA ASP A 719 -13.61 -31.12 -1.17
C ASP A 719 -13.70 -30.19 0.05
N GLU A 720 -12.97 -29.10 0.08
CA GLU A 720 -13.10 -28.10 1.14
C GLU A 720 -14.45 -27.39 1.09
N ALA A 721 -14.92 -27.00 -0.10
CA ALA A 721 -16.27 -26.43 -0.27
C ALA A 721 -17.37 -27.37 0.25
N ARG A 722 -17.21 -28.68 0.00
CA ARG A 722 -18.13 -29.71 0.54
C ARG A 722 -18.09 -29.79 2.06
N VAL A 723 -16.91 -29.70 2.67
CA VAL A 723 -16.78 -29.68 4.14
C VAL A 723 -17.46 -28.44 4.73
N TRP A 724 -17.24 -27.26 4.16
CA TRP A 724 -17.92 -26.04 4.60
C TRP A 724 -19.44 -26.15 4.51
N ARG A 725 -19.96 -26.68 3.39
CA ARG A 725 -21.40 -26.88 3.20
C ARG A 725 -21.96 -27.93 4.15
N ALA A 726 -21.23 -29.02 4.40
CA ALA A 726 -21.62 -30.04 5.35
C ALA A 726 -21.67 -29.50 6.79
N ASP A 727 -20.71 -28.69 7.22
CA ASP A 727 -20.68 -28.01 8.53
C ASP A 727 -21.92 -27.07 8.68
N ALA A 728 -22.25 -26.34 7.61
CA ALA A 728 -23.41 -25.44 7.58
C ALA A 728 -24.74 -26.22 7.65
N LEU A 729 -24.90 -27.33 6.90
CA LEU A 729 -26.06 -28.20 6.96
C LEU A 729 -26.27 -28.80 8.35
N LEU A 730 -25.18 -29.16 9.01
CA LEU A 730 -25.21 -29.65 10.39
C LEU A 730 -25.77 -28.58 11.35
N SER A 731 -25.40 -27.34 11.19
CA SER A 731 -25.83 -26.23 12.05
C SER A 731 -27.34 -25.92 11.93
N ILE A 732 -27.98 -26.26 10.80
CA ILE A 732 -29.46 -26.16 10.64
C ILE A 732 -30.20 -27.46 10.93
N GLY A 733 -29.53 -28.48 11.51
CA GLY A 733 -30.13 -29.74 11.92
C GLY A 733 -30.26 -30.76 10.80
N ARG A 734 -29.74 -30.56 9.58
CA ARG A 734 -29.78 -31.50 8.45
C ARG A 734 -28.61 -32.51 8.52
N ALA A 735 -28.51 -33.22 9.67
CA ALA A 735 -27.38 -34.08 10.01
C ALA A 735 -27.15 -35.23 9.01
N ASP A 736 -28.22 -35.83 8.44
CA ASP A 736 -28.07 -36.91 7.46
C ASP A 736 -27.49 -36.42 6.14
N GLU A 737 -27.83 -35.21 5.72
CA GLU A 737 -27.28 -34.63 4.50
C GLU A 737 -25.84 -34.19 4.72
N ALA A 738 -25.54 -33.62 5.87
CA ALA A 738 -24.19 -33.26 6.26
C ALA A 738 -23.25 -34.48 6.24
N ASP A 739 -23.67 -35.61 6.84
CA ASP A 739 -22.90 -36.85 6.85
C ASP A 739 -22.68 -37.41 5.44
N ARG A 740 -23.77 -37.47 4.61
CA ARG A 740 -23.64 -37.89 3.22
C ARG A 740 -22.69 -37.06 2.42
N LEU A 741 -22.78 -35.74 2.54
CA LEU A 741 -21.91 -34.81 1.82
C LEU A 741 -20.44 -34.94 2.28
N ALA A 742 -20.19 -34.94 3.59
CA ALA A 742 -18.85 -35.12 4.15
C ALA A 742 -18.25 -36.49 3.79
N ALA A 743 -19.07 -37.53 3.62
CA ALA A 743 -18.60 -38.85 3.20
C ALA A 743 -18.11 -38.91 1.74
N THR A 744 -18.45 -37.93 0.91
CA THR A 744 -17.94 -37.81 -0.48
C THR A 744 -16.53 -37.27 -0.56
N VAL A 745 -16.01 -36.70 0.52
CA VAL A 745 -14.62 -36.15 0.59
C VAL A 745 -13.64 -37.33 0.67
N ALA A 746 -12.55 -37.22 -0.10
CA ALA A 746 -11.54 -38.28 -0.15
C ALA A 746 -10.97 -38.58 1.23
N ALA A 747 -10.87 -39.87 1.59
CA ALA A 747 -10.24 -40.27 2.82
C ALA A 747 -8.73 -40.01 2.78
N GLY A 748 -8.17 -39.49 3.87
CA GLY A 748 -6.74 -39.17 3.93
C GLY A 748 -6.33 -38.50 5.23
N ARG A 749 -5.12 -37.96 5.24
CA ARG A 749 -4.54 -37.25 6.38
C ARG A 749 -4.48 -35.74 6.17
N SER A 750 -4.96 -35.23 5.03
CA SER A 750 -5.08 -33.79 4.79
C SER A 750 -6.05 -33.16 5.80
N SER A 751 -5.88 -31.88 6.11
CA SER A 751 -6.75 -31.19 7.06
C SER A 751 -8.23 -31.21 6.61
N VAL A 752 -8.47 -31.14 5.31
CA VAL A 752 -9.82 -31.23 4.71
C VAL A 752 -10.45 -32.58 4.99
N ALA A 753 -9.68 -33.69 4.83
CA ALA A 753 -10.17 -35.04 5.13
C ALA A 753 -10.47 -35.22 6.63
N LEU A 754 -9.62 -34.68 7.51
CA LEU A 754 -9.82 -34.72 8.96
C LEU A 754 -11.03 -33.88 9.39
N GLN A 755 -11.24 -32.71 8.77
CA GLN A 755 -12.44 -31.88 8.99
C GLN A 755 -13.71 -32.59 8.53
N ALA A 756 -13.69 -33.27 7.38
CA ALA A 756 -14.81 -34.05 6.92
C ALA A 756 -15.20 -35.17 7.93
N GLN A 757 -14.20 -35.85 8.50
CA GLN A 757 -14.44 -36.84 9.55
C GLN A 757 -15.04 -36.22 10.82
N LEU A 758 -14.58 -35.03 11.20
CA LEU A 758 -15.11 -34.29 12.33
C LEU A 758 -16.61 -33.96 12.11
N VAL A 759 -16.96 -33.42 10.94
CA VAL A 759 -18.37 -33.12 10.59
C VAL A 759 -19.24 -34.39 10.65
N ARG A 760 -18.74 -35.52 10.16
CA ARG A 760 -19.45 -36.82 10.26
C ARG A 760 -19.65 -37.25 11.71
N ALA A 761 -18.66 -37.05 12.57
CA ALA A 761 -18.78 -37.34 14.00
C ALA A 761 -19.81 -36.42 14.68
N GLU A 762 -19.77 -35.11 14.36
CA GLU A 762 -20.73 -34.13 14.87
C GLU A 762 -22.16 -34.41 14.35
N ALA A 763 -22.31 -34.88 13.10
CA ALA A 763 -23.60 -35.34 12.55
C ALA A 763 -24.13 -36.58 13.30
N ALA A 764 -23.26 -37.54 13.64
CA ALA A 764 -23.65 -38.69 14.48
C ALA A 764 -24.08 -38.25 15.90
N LEU A 765 -23.40 -37.29 16.49
CA LEU A 765 -23.80 -36.69 17.78
C LEU A 765 -25.17 -36.01 17.69
N ALA A 766 -25.44 -35.26 16.63
CA ALA A 766 -26.74 -34.62 16.41
C ALA A 766 -27.87 -35.61 16.28
N ARG A 767 -27.62 -36.80 15.70
CA ARG A 767 -28.58 -37.93 15.63
C ARG A 767 -28.65 -38.77 16.91
N SER A 768 -27.86 -38.40 17.95
CA SER A 768 -27.73 -39.20 19.18
C SER A 768 -27.13 -40.61 18.97
N ASP A 769 -26.46 -40.84 17.83
CA ASP A 769 -25.69 -42.07 17.58
C ASP A 769 -24.29 -41.98 18.20
N LEU A 770 -24.27 -42.20 19.53
CA LEU A 770 -23.03 -42.08 20.32
C LEU A 770 -22.01 -43.16 19.96
N ALA A 771 -22.46 -44.30 19.42
CA ALA A 771 -21.59 -45.40 19.02
C ALA A 771 -20.82 -45.02 17.72
N ALA A 772 -21.50 -44.50 16.72
CA ALA A 772 -20.89 -43.99 15.50
C ALA A 772 -19.97 -42.82 15.79
N ALA A 773 -20.41 -41.85 16.60
CA ALA A 773 -19.58 -40.70 17.00
C ALA A 773 -18.28 -41.16 17.66
N ARG A 774 -18.36 -42.10 18.60
CA ARG A 774 -17.15 -42.64 19.27
C ARG A 774 -16.21 -43.33 18.29
N ARG A 775 -16.73 -44.15 17.38
CA ARG A 775 -15.94 -44.87 16.38
C ARG A 775 -15.14 -43.92 15.49
N ILE A 776 -15.68 -42.76 15.16
CA ILE A 776 -15.03 -41.75 14.31
C ILE A 776 -14.07 -40.89 15.16
N LEU A 777 -14.49 -40.41 16.32
CA LEU A 777 -13.69 -39.47 17.13
C LEU A 777 -12.45 -40.12 17.77
N THR A 778 -12.51 -41.42 18.12
CA THR A 778 -11.38 -42.09 18.79
C THR A 778 -10.10 -42.04 17.94
N PRO A 779 -10.08 -42.49 16.67
CA PRO A 779 -8.91 -42.40 15.84
C PRO A 779 -8.58 -40.94 15.41
N LEU A 780 -9.58 -40.06 15.32
CA LEU A 780 -9.39 -38.69 14.89
C LEU A 780 -8.57 -37.85 15.89
N VAL A 781 -8.72 -38.14 17.20
CA VAL A 781 -7.92 -37.46 18.25
C VAL A 781 -6.42 -37.68 18.04
N ASP A 782 -6.01 -38.88 17.60
CA ASP A 782 -4.60 -39.19 17.37
C ASP A 782 -4.13 -38.77 15.96
N ALA A 783 -5.06 -38.69 15.00
CA ALA A 783 -4.77 -38.34 13.62
C ALA A 783 -4.49 -36.84 13.42
N VAL A 784 -5.13 -35.94 14.21
CA VAL A 784 -4.96 -34.50 14.09
C VAL A 784 -3.63 -34.06 14.70
N PRO A 785 -2.72 -33.44 13.91
CA PRO A 785 -1.43 -32.96 14.41
C PRO A 785 -1.58 -31.94 15.55
N THR A 786 -0.61 -31.93 16.46
CA THR A 786 -0.59 -30.96 17.57
C THR A 786 -0.41 -29.53 17.08
N THR A 787 0.18 -29.35 15.90
CA THR A 787 0.37 -28.08 15.23
C THR A 787 -0.93 -27.49 14.70
N GLN A 788 -1.94 -28.30 14.37
CA GLN A 788 -3.26 -27.84 13.98
C GLN A 788 -4.15 -27.58 15.20
N ALA A 789 -3.74 -26.63 16.04
CA ALA A 789 -4.33 -26.37 17.34
C ALA A 789 -5.85 -26.06 17.28
N PHE A 790 -6.31 -25.35 16.24
CA PHE A 790 -7.73 -25.04 16.06
C PHE A 790 -8.56 -26.27 15.77
N LEU A 791 -8.16 -27.08 14.77
CA LEU A 791 -8.89 -28.32 14.42
C LEU A 791 -8.89 -29.31 15.60
N ARG A 792 -7.76 -29.43 16.30
CA ARG A 792 -7.65 -30.27 17.51
C ARG A 792 -8.63 -29.83 18.60
N SER A 793 -8.78 -28.52 18.78
CA SER A 793 -9.75 -27.99 19.75
C SER A 793 -11.20 -28.22 19.34
N ARG A 794 -11.51 -28.19 18.04
CA ARG A 794 -12.84 -28.62 17.53
C ARG A 794 -13.09 -30.11 17.82
N VAL A 795 -12.09 -30.97 17.65
CA VAL A 795 -12.18 -32.41 17.97
C VAL A 795 -12.37 -32.61 19.48
N ASP A 796 -11.64 -31.88 20.35
CA ASP A 796 -11.82 -31.91 21.80
C ASP A 796 -13.23 -31.42 22.21
N LEU A 797 -13.78 -30.40 21.52
CA LEU A 797 -15.13 -29.91 21.71
C LEU A 797 -16.17 -31.01 21.41
N ALA A 798 -16.06 -31.67 20.23
CA ALA A 798 -16.94 -32.76 19.85
C ALA A 798 -16.80 -33.98 20.79
N ARG A 799 -15.56 -34.32 21.19
CA ARG A 799 -15.28 -35.36 22.18
C ARG A 799 -15.88 -35.06 23.55
N GLY A 800 -15.73 -33.79 24.01
CA GLY A 800 -16.34 -33.32 25.26
C GLY A 800 -17.86 -33.49 25.24
N THR A 801 -18.50 -33.12 24.13
CA THR A 801 -19.94 -33.28 23.92
C THR A 801 -20.34 -34.75 23.97
N LEU A 802 -19.61 -35.64 23.29
CA LEU A 802 -19.82 -37.09 23.32
C LEU A 802 -19.74 -37.65 24.75
N LEU A 803 -18.68 -37.29 25.48
CA LEU A 803 -18.50 -37.83 26.83
C LEU A 803 -19.55 -37.32 27.81
N LEU A 804 -20.00 -36.08 27.70
CA LEU A 804 -21.10 -35.54 28.51
C LEU A 804 -22.45 -36.22 28.17
N ALA A 805 -22.64 -36.63 26.93
CA ALA A 805 -23.82 -37.35 26.53
C ALA A 805 -23.79 -38.82 26.97
N SER A 806 -22.62 -39.46 27.01
CA SER A 806 -22.43 -40.88 27.32
C SER A 806 -22.35 -41.16 28.83
N ARG A 807 -21.67 -40.32 29.60
CA ARG A 807 -21.46 -40.46 31.05
C ARG A 807 -21.30 -39.07 31.69
N PRO A 808 -22.20 -38.65 32.59
CA PRO A 808 -22.14 -37.29 33.20
C PRO A 808 -20.83 -36.98 33.89
N ASP A 809 -20.12 -37.94 34.45
CA ASP A 809 -18.89 -37.76 35.22
C ASP A 809 -17.64 -38.24 34.49
N GLY A 810 -17.70 -38.52 33.21
CA GLY A 810 -16.69 -39.20 32.41
C GLY A 810 -15.62 -38.34 31.72
N GLY A 811 -15.22 -37.21 32.25
CA GLY A 811 -14.09 -36.41 31.69
C GLY A 811 -14.51 -35.46 30.55
N GLY A 812 -15.80 -35.32 30.23
CA GLY A 812 -16.30 -34.45 29.16
C GLY A 812 -16.05 -32.98 29.46
N GLN A 813 -16.19 -32.59 30.74
CA GLN A 813 -15.88 -31.21 31.17
C GLN A 813 -14.39 -30.86 30.96
N ALA A 814 -13.49 -31.81 31.27
CA ALA A 814 -12.05 -31.59 31.06
C ALA A 814 -11.69 -31.43 29.56
N ALA A 815 -12.35 -32.17 28.67
CA ALA A 815 -12.17 -32.04 27.23
C ALA A 815 -12.64 -30.65 26.73
N LEU A 816 -13.82 -30.20 27.17
CA LEU A 816 -14.33 -28.87 26.87
C LEU A 816 -13.44 -27.74 27.42
N GLN A 817 -12.86 -27.95 28.61
CA GLN A 817 -11.94 -26.99 29.23
C GLN A 817 -10.65 -26.86 28.43
N ARG A 818 -10.08 -27.98 27.94
CA ARG A 818 -8.93 -27.92 27.03
C ARG A 818 -9.25 -27.18 25.75
N ALA A 819 -10.39 -27.51 25.10
CA ALA A 819 -10.84 -26.81 23.92
C ALA A 819 -10.99 -25.31 24.16
N TYR A 820 -11.67 -24.92 25.25
CA TYR A 820 -11.82 -23.54 25.66
C TYR A 820 -10.48 -22.82 25.83
N SER A 821 -9.55 -23.42 26.58
CA SER A 821 -8.24 -22.82 26.84
C SER A 821 -7.43 -22.60 25.56
N THR A 822 -7.50 -23.55 24.62
CA THR A 822 -6.81 -23.42 23.33
C THR A 822 -7.48 -22.37 22.45
N PHE A 823 -8.83 -22.33 22.36
CA PHE A 823 -9.53 -21.27 21.62
C PHE A 823 -9.22 -19.89 22.17
N MET A 824 -9.15 -19.73 23.49
CA MET A 824 -8.74 -18.47 24.12
C MET A 824 -7.29 -18.11 23.80
N ALA A 825 -6.38 -19.07 23.81
CA ALA A 825 -4.98 -18.87 23.44
C ALA A 825 -4.81 -18.45 21.96
N LEU A 826 -5.64 -18.97 21.07
CA LEU A 826 -5.70 -18.57 19.66
C LEU A 826 -6.41 -17.23 19.43
N GLY A 827 -7.16 -16.71 20.43
CA GLY A 827 -8.04 -15.57 20.26
C GLY A 827 -9.37 -15.90 19.57
N ALA A 828 -9.73 -17.18 19.45
CA ALA A 828 -10.96 -17.69 18.84
C ALA A 828 -12.17 -17.50 19.77
N ARG A 829 -12.54 -16.25 20.06
CA ARG A 829 -13.58 -15.90 21.05
C ARG A 829 -14.94 -16.57 20.78
N PRO A 830 -15.49 -16.58 19.54
CA PRO A 830 -16.78 -17.21 19.27
C PRO A 830 -16.80 -18.70 19.63
N TRP A 831 -15.69 -19.39 19.40
CA TRP A 831 -15.56 -20.82 19.71
C TRP A 831 -15.39 -21.10 21.21
N ALA A 832 -14.69 -20.24 21.91
CA ALA A 832 -14.57 -20.30 23.36
C ALA A 832 -15.94 -20.12 24.02
N GLU A 833 -16.72 -19.16 23.57
CA GLU A 833 -18.11 -18.92 24.05
C GLU A 833 -19.01 -20.13 23.82
N ARG A 834 -18.85 -20.83 22.66
CA ARG A 834 -19.60 -22.07 22.36
C ARG A 834 -19.31 -23.17 23.37
N CYS A 835 -18.04 -23.31 23.82
CA CYS A 835 -17.71 -24.25 24.89
C CYS A 835 -18.46 -23.93 26.20
N GLN A 836 -18.53 -22.65 26.57
CA GLN A 836 -19.25 -22.21 27.77
C GLN A 836 -20.76 -22.44 27.65
N GLN A 837 -21.34 -22.18 26.48
CA GLN A 837 -22.77 -22.38 26.25
C GLN A 837 -23.19 -23.85 26.42
N ILE A 838 -22.38 -24.81 25.90
CA ILE A 838 -22.65 -26.25 26.06
C ILE A 838 -22.66 -26.65 27.53
N LEU A 839 -21.76 -26.13 28.35
CA LEU A 839 -21.71 -26.42 29.78
C LEU A 839 -22.90 -25.79 30.53
N LYS A 840 -23.24 -24.53 30.23
CA LYS A 840 -24.41 -23.84 30.82
C LYS A 840 -25.70 -24.56 30.55
N GLN A 841 -25.93 -25.03 29.31
CA GLN A 841 -27.09 -25.81 28.93
C GLN A 841 -27.24 -27.14 29.73
N ARG A 842 -26.11 -27.67 30.22
CA ARG A 842 -26.07 -28.88 31.07
C ARG A 842 -26.06 -28.60 32.58
N GLY A 843 -26.34 -27.33 33.02
CA GLY A 843 -26.40 -26.96 34.42
C GLY A 843 -25.08 -27.08 35.17
N ARG A 844 -23.92 -27.03 34.46
CA ARG A 844 -22.60 -27.15 35.03
C ARG A 844 -21.95 -25.78 35.24
N SER A 845 -21.14 -25.66 36.28
CA SER A 845 -20.38 -24.42 36.59
C SER A 845 -19.39 -24.14 35.47
N THR A 846 -19.36 -22.87 35.05
CA THR A 846 -18.42 -22.33 34.10
C THR A 846 -17.38 -21.46 34.78
N ASP A 847 -17.23 -21.61 36.11
CA ASP A 847 -16.30 -20.83 36.92
C ASP A 847 -14.85 -21.28 36.64
N TRP A 848 -14.49 -21.26 35.39
CA TRP A 848 -13.10 -21.46 34.96
C TRP A 848 -12.37 -20.17 35.25
N ARG A 849 -11.52 -20.18 36.27
CA ARG A 849 -10.55 -19.12 36.49
C ARG A 849 -9.47 -19.19 35.40
N TYR A 850 -9.87 -19.03 34.11
CA TYR A 850 -8.99 -18.44 33.16
C TYR A 850 -8.96 -16.96 33.51
N ARG A 851 -7.85 -16.46 34.01
CA ARG A 851 -7.58 -15.03 33.88
C ARG A 851 -7.54 -14.81 32.38
N PRO A 852 -8.54 -14.17 31.75
CA PRO A 852 -8.37 -13.74 30.38
C PRO A 852 -7.10 -12.91 30.44
N SER A 853 -6.09 -13.27 29.70
CA SER A 853 -4.97 -12.39 29.55
C SER A 853 -5.59 -11.08 29.07
N GLU A 854 -5.56 -10.04 29.87
CA GLU A 854 -6.02 -8.69 29.53
C GLU A 854 -5.15 -8.11 28.39
N LEU A 855 -4.36 -8.97 27.77
CA LEU A 855 -3.50 -8.59 26.66
C LEU A 855 -4.35 -8.29 25.45
N SER A 856 -4.17 -7.06 24.92
CA SER A 856 -4.70 -6.70 23.62
C SER A 856 -4.09 -7.61 22.54
N GLU A 857 -4.68 -7.64 21.38
CA GLU A 857 -4.18 -8.41 20.23
C GLU A 857 -2.68 -8.12 19.99
N ARG A 858 -2.31 -6.85 20.00
CA ARG A 858 -0.94 -6.41 19.76
C ARG A 858 0.03 -6.82 20.87
N GLU A 859 -0.39 -6.75 22.12
CA GLU A 859 0.37 -7.21 23.28
C GLU A 859 0.61 -8.71 23.22
N ARG A 860 -0.37 -9.48 22.74
CA ARG A 860 -0.27 -10.92 22.58
C ARG A 860 0.75 -11.30 21.50
N GLN A 861 0.69 -10.63 20.33
CA GLN A 861 1.65 -10.81 19.25
C GLN A 861 3.09 -10.55 19.72
N VAL A 862 3.30 -9.43 20.41
CA VAL A 862 4.60 -9.07 20.97
C VAL A 862 5.06 -10.10 22.02
N ALA A 863 4.18 -10.49 22.94
CA ALA A 863 4.48 -11.47 23.98
C ALA A 863 4.91 -12.81 23.39
N HIS A 864 4.19 -13.26 22.36
CA HIS A 864 4.48 -14.54 21.68
C HIS A 864 5.86 -14.53 21.00
N LEU A 865 6.15 -13.52 20.19
CA LEU A 865 7.43 -13.42 19.48
C LEU A 865 8.61 -13.26 20.43
N VAL A 866 8.43 -12.48 21.49
CA VAL A 866 9.45 -12.31 22.50
C VAL A 866 9.67 -13.60 23.33
N ALA A 867 8.62 -14.34 23.64
CA ALA A 867 8.72 -15.62 24.33
C ALA A 867 9.35 -16.71 23.46
N SER A 868 9.19 -16.65 22.13
CA SER A 868 9.86 -17.54 21.18
C SER A 868 11.34 -17.23 20.95
N GLY A 869 11.88 -16.19 21.62
CA GLY A 869 13.31 -15.90 21.64
C GLY A 869 13.76 -14.69 20.84
N LEU A 870 12.86 -14.04 20.07
CA LEU A 870 13.23 -12.88 19.25
C LEU A 870 13.56 -11.66 20.12
N SER A 871 14.61 -10.93 19.80
CA SER A 871 14.92 -9.63 20.42
C SER A 871 13.81 -8.60 20.14
N ASN A 872 13.79 -7.48 20.87
CA ASN A 872 12.84 -6.41 20.61
C ASN A 872 12.98 -5.84 19.18
N ALA A 873 14.21 -5.81 18.66
CA ALA A 873 14.48 -5.35 17.28
C ALA A 873 13.94 -6.33 16.23
N GLU A 874 14.14 -7.64 16.44
CA GLU A 874 13.60 -8.68 15.55
C GLU A 874 12.09 -8.76 15.65
N THR A 875 11.51 -8.64 16.84
CA THR A 875 10.06 -8.56 17.06
C THR A 875 9.47 -7.33 16.34
N ALA A 876 10.13 -6.17 16.45
CA ALA A 876 9.73 -4.95 15.77
C ALA A 876 9.74 -5.12 14.23
N ALA A 877 10.80 -5.72 13.70
CA ALA A 877 10.92 -6.03 12.29
C ALA A 877 9.84 -7.02 11.81
N ARG A 878 9.55 -8.05 12.61
CA ARG A 878 8.53 -9.06 12.29
C ARG A 878 7.11 -8.49 12.27
N LEU A 879 6.81 -7.58 13.19
CA LEU A 879 5.49 -6.97 13.33
C LEU A 879 5.35 -5.66 12.57
N TYR A 880 6.38 -5.22 11.86
CA TYR A 880 6.42 -3.95 11.13
C TYR A 880 6.04 -2.75 12.01
N VAL A 881 6.61 -2.70 13.23
CA VAL A 881 6.44 -1.61 14.19
C VAL A 881 7.78 -1.07 14.65
N SER A 882 7.76 0.03 15.43
CA SER A 882 8.98 0.55 16.04
C SER A 882 9.44 -0.33 17.22
N ARG A 883 10.74 -0.30 17.55
CA ARG A 883 11.27 -0.96 18.75
C ARG A 883 10.62 -0.41 20.03
N LYS A 884 10.31 0.90 20.04
CA LYS A 884 9.62 1.57 21.14
C LYS A 884 8.21 0.99 21.36
N ALA A 885 7.48 0.71 20.28
CA ALA A 885 6.16 0.08 20.37
C ALA A 885 6.26 -1.31 21.01
N VAL A 886 7.28 -2.11 20.63
CA VAL A 886 7.52 -3.42 21.27
C VAL A 886 7.83 -3.28 22.75
N GLU A 887 8.69 -2.35 23.16
CA GLU A 887 9.06 -2.10 24.56
C GLU A 887 7.84 -1.64 25.38
N PHE A 888 7.01 -0.76 24.84
CA PHE A 888 5.76 -0.33 25.46
C PHE A 888 4.79 -1.49 25.66
N HIS A 889 4.53 -2.28 24.61
CA HIS A 889 3.65 -3.44 24.70
C HIS A 889 4.19 -4.48 25.70
N LEU A 890 5.50 -4.72 25.74
CA LEU A 890 6.11 -5.62 26.72
C LEU A 890 5.93 -5.13 28.17
N THR A 891 6.07 -3.84 28.39
CA THR A 891 5.84 -3.26 29.72
C THR A 891 4.41 -3.51 30.16
N ASN A 892 3.43 -3.28 29.28
CA ASN A 892 2.03 -3.57 29.55
C ASN A 892 1.77 -5.08 29.74
N VAL A 893 2.39 -5.93 28.92
CA VAL A 893 2.33 -7.39 29.07
C VAL A 893 2.83 -7.82 30.44
N TYR A 894 3.98 -7.30 30.87
CA TYR A 894 4.55 -7.65 32.17
C TYR A 894 3.66 -7.19 33.33
N LEU A 895 3.10 -5.99 33.25
CA LEU A 895 2.13 -5.47 34.24
C LEU A 895 0.86 -6.34 34.28
N LYS A 896 0.29 -6.66 33.12
CA LYS A 896 -0.97 -7.41 33.03
C LYS A 896 -0.82 -8.88 33.45
N LEU A 897 0.33 -9.47 33.19
CA LEU A 897 0.64 -10.85 33.59
C LEU A 897 1.24 -10.96 34.98
N GLY A 898 1.59 -9.84 35.62
CA GLY A 898 2.21 -9.81 36.95
C GLY A 898 3.63 -10.42 36.96
N ILE A 899 4.36 -10.30 35.85
CA ILE A 899 5.71 -10.79 35.66
C ILE A 899 6.71 -9.64 35.51
N SER A 900 8.00 -9.90 35.76
CA SER A 900 9.01 -8.83 35.83
C SER A 900 10.07 -8.91 34.74
N ASN A 901 10.11 -9.96 33.93
CA ASN A 901 11.17 -10.13 32.94
C ASN A 901 10.81 -11.12 31.83
N ARG A 902 11.63 -11.11 30.76
CA ARG A 902 11.48 -11.93 29.57
C ARG A 902 11.48 -13.45 29.82
N ARG A 903 12.30 -13.92 30.76
CA ARG A 903 12.34 -15.36 31.13
C ARG A 903 11.04 -15.80 31.79
N ALA A 904 10.47 -14.96 32.65
CA ALA A 904 9.17 -15.21 33.26
C ALA A 904 8.06 -15.23 32.19
N LEU A 905 8.12 -14.36 31.17
CA LEU A 905 7.18 -14.39 30.06
C LEU A 905 7.23 -15.70 29.27
N ALA A 906 8.44 -16.18 28.94
CA ALA A 906 8.58 -17.43 28.21
C ALA A 906 8.07 -18.63 29.06
N SER A 907 8.32 -18.62 30.36
CA SER A 907 7.85 -19.65 31.30
C SER A 907 6.33 -19.59 31.45
N GLU A 908 5.72 -18.39 31.55
CA GLU A 908 4.28 -18.19 31.73
C GLU A 908 3.51 -18.66 30.48
N LEU A 909 3.99 -18.28 29.29
CA LEU A 909 3.38 -18.71 28.04
C LEU A 909 3.62 -20.20 27.74
N ALA A 910 4.76 -20.77 28.15
CA ALA A 910 5.01 -22.21 28.09
C ALA A 910 4.13 -22.98 29.08
N ALA A 911 3.96 -22.47 30.30
CA ALA A 911 3.06 -23.03 31.29
C ALA A 911 1.60 -22.97 30.88
N THR A 912 1.21 -21.89 30.17
CA THR A 912 -0.13 -21.74 29.57
C THR A 912 -0.33 -22.75 28.43
N ARG A 913 0.74 -23.15 27.70
CA ARG A 913 0.73 -24.20 26.67
C ARG A 913 0.79 -25.61 27.26
N MET A 914 1.37 -25.78 28.43
CA MET A 914 1.70 -27.09 29.06
C MET A 914 0.97 -27.34 30.38
N ALA A 915 0.00 -26.56 30.82
CA ALA A 915 -0.69 -26.80 32.08
C ALA A 915 -1.31 -28.21 32.10
N PRO A 916 -0.67 -29.24 32.70
CA PRO A 916 -1.33 -30.52 32.90
C PRO A 916 -2.41 -30.30 33.95
N VAL A 917 -3.56 -30.94 33.73
CA VAL A 917 -4.58 -31.10 34.74
C VAL A 917 -3.93 -31.61 36.02
N ARG A 918 -3.80 -30.78 37.05
CA ARG A 918 -3.53 -31.27 38.40
C ARG A 918 -4.71 -32.16 38.73
N SER A 919 -4.43 -33.45 38.82
CA SER A 919 -5.29 -34.42 39.50
C SER A 919 -5.43 -33.95 40.95
N GLY A 920 -6.54 -33.26 41.22
CA GLY A 920 -6.98 -33.05 42.56
C GLY A 920 -7.61 -34.34 43.10
N ASN A 921 -7.17 -34.80 44.25
CA ASN A 921 -7.83 -35.84 45.06
C ASN A 921 -9.32 -35.56 45.24
#